data_8d57eda5cd3a97c03adf39d5acadbd93
#
_entry.id   8d57eda5cd3a97c03adf39d5acadbd93
#
_cell.length_a   1.000
_cell.length_b   1.000
_cell.length_c   1.000
_cell.angle_alpha   90.00
_cell.angle_beta   90.00
_cell.angle_gamma   90.00
#
_symmetry.space_group_name_H-M   'P 1'
#
loop_
_entity.id
_entity.type
_entity.pdbx_description
1 polymer ?
#
loop_
_entity_poly.entity_id
_entity_poly.type
_entity_poly.pdbx_seq_one_letter_code
_entity_poly.pdbx_strand_id
1 'polypeptide(L)'
;LYADGFMYTAEIDCRHTQGTGSIYIENFSGNSQAHNLSNSFGTDNEQLLQLYCLERNLKKLLQMNQYHIHVRGLVQGVGFRPYVYRLANEMGLRGYVDNSNDGVLIVLQSTCIQKEKFLKALIKSVPEVASIEHIETVQCRVSKKYESFDIAPSRSSGDEITRISPDIAICSDCLKDRKHQLHRMGYPFINCTHCGPRFSIIEKLPYDRAVTTMSSFGMCDTCREEYADVNDRRFHAQPIACNECGPHYTLRDSEGNEDTVYIRIVSRISDVLSNGGVVALKSLGGYNLICDADNEQAVARIRELKGRYAKPLAVMYRDEREVMVDLNLSDEERKALNSWRRPIVLAEEKVHNAPWLNEGYRSLGVLLPYMAIHYDLFTEAPELRRIVVTSGNMGGRPIVIADEEAHDLFDSKVDSVVSYNRDIYNRVDDSVVQEYDGVCRPIRRSRGYTPEPLRNVQATEGILAVGAEQVSCFAIGKKEDILLGQHIGELSCRENLSFFEESISHFSRMFRFEPRCVVCDLHPDYFATAWGERCAAERHIPVYRVQHHHAHAVAVMAEYALTGDVLALCLDGTGYGDDCTIWGGELIRCSRTEYRRLSHHLYLPMPGGDIAAREPWRMAVSLLYSLYGENMPLPDDFVKRVGEDRIKLVSRMIARRINTPLSSGAGRLFDAVASLLGIADFNRYRSEAPQKLEQVADRFILKIYSFDKDNPLDFSWLVKAVLNDLQKGVPRSEIASAFHRTYAAMWCVELAKQAVRQKLSR
;
A
#
# COMPACT_ATOMS: atom_id res chain seq x y z
N LEU A 1 -40.36 10.35 6.88
CA LEU A 1 -41.17 10.70 5.72
C LEU A 1 -40.28 11.36 4.67
N TYR A 2 -40.33 10.90 3.43
CA TYR A 2 -39.69 11.58 2.29
C TYR A 2 -40.73 12.53 1.65
N ALA A 3 -40.48 13.80 1.71
CA ALA A 3 -41.03 14.80 0.82
C ALA A 3 -39.87 15.72 0.42
N ASP A 4 -39.70 15.96 -0.86
CA ASP A 4 -38.72 16.88 -1.47
C ASP A 4 -37.23 16.56 -1.19
N GLY A 5 -36.84 15.26 -1.14
CA GLY A 5 -35.43 14.86 -1.05
C GLY A 5 -34.80 14.96 0.33
N PHE A 6 -35.55 15.23 1.39
CA PHE A 6 -35.06 15.30 2.77
C PHE A 6 -35.64 14.18 3.64
N MET A 7 -34.81 13.65 4.54
CA MET A 7 -35.19 12.61 5.51
C MET A 7 -35.66 13.27 6.81
N TYR A 8 -36.90 13.02 7.21
CA TYR A 8 -37.46 13.49 8.48
C TYR A 8 -37.52 12.34 9.49
N THR A 9 -37.00 12.53 10.68
CA THR A 9 -37.19 11.63 11.83
C THR A 9 -38.21 12.23 12.78
N ALA A 10 -39.24 11.46 13.18
CA ALA A 10 -40.18 11.83 14.19
C ALA A 10 -39.87 11.08 15.49
N GLU A 11 -39.55 11.76 16.57
CA GLU A 11 -39.55 11.19 17.92
C GLU A 11 -40.92 11.48 18.57
N ILE A 12 -41.58 10.43 19.01
CA ILE A 12 -42.87 10.55 19.74
C ILE A 12 -42.57 10.20 21.19
N ASP A 13 -42.59 11.23 22.06
CA ASP A 13 -42.52 11.06 23.53
C ASP A 13 -43.94 10.88 24.07
N CYS A 14 -44.35 9.65 24.39
CA CYS A 14 -45.63 9.33 25.00
C CYS A 14 -45.50 9.34 26.53
N ARG A 15 -45.36 10.51 27.15
CA ARG A 15 -45.61 10.63 28.59
C ARG A 15 -47.02 11.13 28.81
N HIS A 16 -47.79 10.32 29.53
CA HIS A 16 -49.14 10.63 29.95
C HIS A 16 -49.18 11.91 30.80
N THR A 17 -49.72 12.98 30.24
CA THR A 17 -50.49 13.98 31.00
C THR A 17 -51.56 14.61 30.10
N GLN A 18 -52.79 14.42 30.49
CA GLN A 18 -53.97 15.12 30.07
C GLN A 18 -53.88 16.16 28.92
N GLY A 19 -54.18 15.73 27.71
CA GLY A 19 -54.96 16.58 26.81
C GLY A 19 -54.22 17.46 25.81
N THR A 20 -52.91 17.42 25.65
CA THR A 20 -52.22 18.12 24.54
C THR A 20 -50.95 17.38 24.12
N GLY A 21 -51.01 16.70 23.00
CA GLY A 21 -49.83 16.04 22.39
C GLY A 21 -49.12 17.03 21.46
N SER A 22 -47.83 17.27 21.71
CA SER A 22 -46.99 18.04 20.77
C SER A 22 -46.12 17.06 19.96
N ILE A 23 -46.13 17.21 18.63
CA ILE A 23 -45.26 16.46 17.73
C ILE A 23 -44.10 17.34 17.32
N TYR A 24 -42.87 16.93 17.64
CA TYR A 24 -41.66 17.61 17.18
C TYR A 24 -41.12 16.94 15.91
N ILE A 25 -40.91 17.73 14.87
CA ILE A 25 -40.27 17.31 13.65
C ILE A 25 -38.90 18.01 13.57
N GLU A 26 -37.84 17.29 13.73
CA GLU A 26 -36.49 17.83 13.55
C GLU A 26 -36.00 17.60 12.12
N ASN A 27 -35.46 18.67 11.54
CA ASN A 27 -34.82 18.66 10.23
C ASN A 27 -33.31 18.55 10.45
N PHE A 28 -32.60 17.77 9.65
CA PHE A 28 -31.16 17.52 9.74
C PHE A 28 -30.28 18.79 9.60
N SER A 29 -30.86 19.95 9.37
CA SER A 29 -30.19 21.25 9.33
C SER A 29 -30.19 22.00 10.66
N GLY A 30 -30.66 21.41 11.75
CA GLY A 30 -30.56 22.00 13.10
C GLY A 30 -31.57 23.11 13.42
N ASN A 31 -32.61 23.34 12.61
CA ASN A 31 -33.68 24.25 12.91
C ASN A 31 -34.95 23.49 13.30
N SER A 32 -35.30 23.52 14.58
CA SER A 32 -36.57 23.01 15.10
C SER A 32 -37.66 24.06 14.94
N GLN A 33 -38.72 23.74 14.17
CA GLN A 33 -39.95 24.49 14.22
C GLN A 33 -41.01 23.67 14.96
N ALA A 34 -41.45 24.23 16.10
CA ALA A 34 -42.56 23.69 16.87
C ALA A 34 -43.86 24.17 16.27
N HIS A 35 -44.68 23.29 15.72
CA HIS A 35 -46.06 23.58 15.37
C HIS A 35 -46.97 23.19 16.53
N ASN A 36 -47.49 24.18 17.25
CA ASN A 36 -48.53 24.00 18.25
C ASN A 36 -49.88 23.79 17.55
N LEU A 37 -50.42 22.62 17.66
CA LEU A 37 -51.80 22.29 17.26
C LEU A 37 -52.73 22.62 18.47
N SER A 38 -52.92 23.90 18.80
CA SER A 38 -54.00 24.30 19.68
C SER A 38 -54.92 25.26 18.94
N ASN A 39 -56.17 24.84 18.86
CA ASN A 39 -57.34 25.63 18.44
C ASN A 39 -57.57 25.84 16.94
N SER A 40 -58.24 24.86 16.35
CA SER A 40 -59.52 25.07 15.60
C SER A 40 -59.96 23.73 14.99
N PHE A 41 -60.77 22.97 15.68
CA PHE A 41 -61.49 21.84 15.08
C PHE A 41 -62.63 22.40 14.20
N GLY A 42 -62.27 22.75 12.98
CA GLY A 42 -63.26 22.84 11.88
C GLY A 42 -63.34 21.46 11.24
N THR A 43 -64.54 21.05 10.93
CA THR A 43 -64.88 19.74 10.33
C THR A 43 -64.44 19.68 8.85
N ASP A 44 -63.14 19.64 8.59
CA ASP A 44 -62.65 19.52 7.25
C ASP A 44 -62.08 18.09 6.96
N ASN A 45 -62.60 17.47 5.93
CA ASN A 45 -62.19 16.16 5.39
C ASN A 45 -60.68 16.06 5.18
N GLU A 46 -59.94 17.15 4.99
CA GLU A 46 -58.49 17.15 4.81
C GLU A 46 -57.73 16.79 6.09
N GLN A 47 -58.18 17.28 7.26
CA GLN A 47 -57.54 16.95 8.56
C GLN A 47 -57.75 15.48 8.93
N LEU A 48 -58.92 14.93 8.67
CA LEU A 48 -59.22 13.50 8.82
C LEU A 48 -58.38 12.64 7.87
N LEU A 49 -58.18 13.08 6.63
CA LEU A 49 -57.30 12.39 5.66
C LEU A 49 -55.84 12.43 6.11
N GLN A 50 -55.35 13.54 6.64
CA GLN A 50 -54.01 13.70 7.20
C GLN A 50 -53.77 12.77 8.42
N LEU A 51 -54.71 12.72 9.34
CA LEU A 51 -54.67 11.81 10.49
C LEU A 51 -54.73 10.33 10.06
N TYR A 52 -55.56 9.99 9.11
CA TYR A 52 -55.63 8.64 8.55
C TYR A 52 -54.33 8.24 7.81
N CYS A 53 -53.73 9.16 7.06
CA CYS A 53 -52.43 8.96 6.45
C CYS A 53 -51.30 8.82 7.48
N LEU A 54 -51.31 9.61 8.55
CA LEU A 54 -50.38 9.50 9.66
C LEU A 54 -50.52 8.14 10.39
N GLU A 55 -51.76 7.74 10.72
CA GLU A 55 -52.01 6.44 11.36
C GLU A 55 -51.59 5.26 10.46
N ARG A 56 -51.85 5.34 9.19
CA ARG A 56 -51.45 4.32 8.20
C ARG A 56 -49.94 4.23 8.04
N ASN A 57 -49.25 5.38 8.08
CA ASN A 57 -47.79 5.45 8.04
C ASN A 57 -47.18 4.94 9.35
N LEU A 58 -47.74 5.29 10.51
CA LEU A 58 -47.33 4.76 11.80
C LEU A 58 -47.50 3.23 11.87
N LYS A 59 -48.64 2.71 11.43
CA LYS A 59 -48.87 1.26 11.34
C LYS A 59 -47.84 0.57 10.44
N LYS A 60 -47.46 1.19 9.30
CA LYS A 60 -46.38 0.66 8.43
C LYS A 60 -45.01 0.67 9.12
N LEU A 61 -44.68 1.73 9.87
CA LEU A 61 -43.41 1.87 10.58
C LEU A 61 -43.26 0.87 11.73
N LEU A 62 -44.38 0.49 12.36
CA LEU A 62 -44.44 -0.47 13.47
C LEU A 62 -44.69 -1.92 13.02
N GLN A 63 -45.02 -2.13 11.75
CA GLN A 63 -45.24 -3.48 11.20
C GLN A 63 -43.93 -4.27 11.17
N MET A 64 -43.97 -5.51 11.64
CA MET A 64 -42.86 -6.44 11.51
C MET A 64 -42.67 -6.86 10.05
N ASN A 65 -41.47 -6.63 9.54
CA ASN A 65 -41.06 -6.96 8.19
C ASN A 65 -39.76 -7.79 8.21
N GLN A 66 -39.44 -8.40 7.11
CA GLN A 66 -38.15 -9.03 6.90
C GLN A 66 -37.32 -8.12 5.98
N TYR A 67 -36.10 -7.82 6.39
CA TYR A 67 -35.14 -7.03 5.60
C TYR A 67 -33.95 -7.91 5.25
N HIS A 68 -33.54 -7.86 3.99
CA HIS A 68 -32.26 -8.37 3.51
C HIS A 68 -31.34 -7.19 3.38
N ILE A 69 -30.30 -7.17 4.18
CA ILE A 69 -29.31 -6.09 4.25
C ILE A 69 -28.01 -6.66 3.71
N HIS A 70 -27.60 -6.23 2.54
CA HIS A 70 -26.32 -6.59 1.94
C HIS A 70 -25.28 -5.54 2.32
N VAL A 71 -24.22 -5.96 2.99
CA VAL A 71 -23.10 -5.11 3.40
C VAL A 71 -21.88 -5.47 2.59
N ARG A 72 -21.38 -4.51 1.81
CA ARG A 72 -20.17 -4.66 0.98
C ARG A 72 -19.03 -3.84 1.55
N GLY A 73 -17.80 -4.27 1.30
CA GLY A 73 -16.58 -3.66 1.80
C GLY A 73 -15.62 -4.69 2.37
N LEU A 74 -14.68 -4.27 3.21
CA LEU A 74 -13.82 -5.17 3.96
C LEU A 74 -14.58 -5.68 5.20
N VAL A 75 -15.42 -6.70 5.01
CA VAL A 75 -16.33 -7.23 6.03
C VAL A 75 -16.17 -8.73 6.29
N GLN A 76 -15.20 -9.38 5.64
CA GLN A 76 -14.87 -10.80 5.89
C GLN A 76 -13.44 -10.95 6.42
N GLY A 77 -13.24 -11.91 7.33
CA GLY A 77 -11.95 -12.14 7.98
C GLY A 77 -11.53 -11.08 9.02
N VAL A 78 -12.41 -10.14 9.35
CA VAL A 78 -12.17 -8.98 10.21
C VAL A 78 -13.12 -8.92 11.43
N GLY A 79 -13.76 -10.03 11.78
CA GLY A 79 -14.65 -10.11 12.92
C GLY A 79 -16.05 -9.48 12.71
N PHE A 80 -16.43 -9.17 11.48
CA PHE A 80 -17.68 -8.48 11.18
C PHE A 80 -18.92 -9.32 11.49
N ARG A 81 -18.97 -10.64 11.12
CA ARG A 81 -20.09 -11.52 11.48
C ARG A 81 -20.33 -11.62 12.99
N PRO A 82 -19.30 -11.90 13.83
CA PRO A 82 -19.42 -11.83 15.28
C PRO A 82 -19.91 -10.47 15.80
N TYR A 83 -19.48 -9.38 15.20
CA TYR A 83 -19.92 -8.04 15.54
C TYR A 83 -21.41 -7.83 15.26
N VAL A 84 -21.87 -8.18 14.06
CA VAL A 84 -23.30 -8.11 13.66
C VAL A 84 -24.16 -8.96 14.59
N TYR A 85 -23.70 -10.18 14.90
CA TYR A 85 -24.39 -11.09 15.79
C TYR A 85 -24.59 -10.48 17.19
N ARG A 86 -23.53 -9.96 17.81
CA ARG A 86 -23.63 -9.33 19.13
C ARG A 86 -24.56 -8.13 19.10
N LEU A 87 -24.40 -7.23 18.13
CA LEU A 87 -25.22 -6.04 17.97
C LEU A 87 -26.71 -6.38 17.82
N ALA A 88 -27.03 -7.38 17.00
CA ALA A 88 -28.42 -7.81 16.79
C ALA A 88 -29.03 -8.41 18.06
N ASN A 89 -28.29 -9.23 18.80
CA ASN A 89 -28.74 -9.82 20.06
C ASN A 89 -28.89 -8.76 21.18
N GLU A 90 -27.97 -7.82 21.32
CA GLU A 90 -28.07 -6.68 22.25
C GLU A 90 -29.35 -5.85 22.01
N MET A 91 -29.75 -5.75 20.73
CA MET A 91 -30.96 -5.03 20.34
C MET A 91 -32.22 -5.92 20.35
N GLY A 92 -32.12 -7.18 20.75
CA GLY A 92 -33.26 -8.15 20.79
C GLY A 92 -33.85 -8.45 19.42
N LEU A 93 -33.06 -8.37 18.34
CA LEU A 93 -33.48 -8.61 16.97
C LEU A 93 -33.40 -10.09 16.60
N ARG A 94 -34.13 -10.50 15.57
CA ARG A 94 -34.20 -11.90 15.12
C ARG A 94 -33.80 -12.00 13.66
N GLY A 95 -33.19 -13.13 13.29
CA GLY A 95 -32.74 -13.36 11.92
C GLY A 95 -31.42 -14.13 11.85
N TYR A 96 -30.59 -13.77 10.90
CA TYR A 96 -29.25 -14.35 10.79
C TYR A 96 -28.30 -13.46 10.00
N VAL A 97 -27.01 -13.74 10.16
CA VAL A 97 -25.94 -13.18 9.33
C VAL A 97 -25.15 -14.30 8.69
N ASP A 98 -24.83 -14.18 7.39
CA ASP A 98 -23.93 -15.10 6.70
C ASP A 98 -22.90 -14.34 5.83
N ASN A 99 -21.84 -15.05 5.46
CA ASN A 99 -20.95 -14.57 4.39
C ASN A 99 -21.49 -15.05 3.05
N SER A 100 -21.61 -14.14 2.13
CA SER A 100 -21.83 -14.41 0.70
C SER A 100 -20.57 -14.06 -0.10
N ASN A 101 -20.49 -14.47 -1.35
CA ASN A 101 -19.33 -14.16 -2.19
C ASN A 101 -19.14 -12.65 -2.42
N ASP A 102 -20.20 -11.84 -2.25
CA ASP A 102 -20.24 -10.40 -2.50
C ASP A 102 -20.25 -9.53 -1.23
N GLY A 103 -20.05 -10.13 -0.05
CA GLY A 103 -20.07 -9.38 1.21
C GLY A 103 -20.70 -10.17 2.35
N VAL A 104 -21.45 -9.49 3.18
CA VAL A 104 -22.20 -10.07 4.29
C VAL A 104 -23.67 -9.81 4.07
N LEU A 105 -24.47 -10.87 4.08
CA LEU A 105 -25.92 -10.78 4.10
C LEU A 105 -26.43 -10.83 5.54
N ILE A 106 -27.22 -9.86 5.93
CA ILE A 106 -27.93 -9.81 7.20
C ILE A 106 -29.42 -9.94 6.91
N VAL A 107 -30.05 -10.97 7.38
CA VAL A 107 -31.51 -11.11 7.32
C VAL A 107 -32.08 -10.73 8.67
N LEU A 108 -32.90 -9.69 8.70
CA LEU A 108 -33.41 -9.08 9.92
C LEU A 108 -34.94 -9.07 9.94
N GLN A 109 -35.55 -9.62 10.98
CA GLN A 109 -36.96 -9.43 11.27
C GLN A 109 -37.14 -8.33 12.32
N SER A 110 -37.69 -7.19 11.88
CA SER A 110 -37.82 -6.00 12.72
C SER A 110 -38.88 -5.05 12.19
N THR A 111 -39.24 -4.07 13.00
CA THR A 111 -39.94 -2.88 12.52
C THR A 111 -38.99 -1.98 11.71
N CYS A 112 -39.53 -1.07 10.93
CA CYS A 112 -38.73 -0.10 10.20
C CYS A 112 -37.84 0.74 11.14
N ILE A 113 -38.38 1.13 12.29
CA ILE A 113 -37.64 1.92 13.29
C ILE A 113 -36.48 1.13 13.89
N GLN A 114 -36.70 -0.14 14.22
CA GLN A 114 -35.62 -1.02 14.74
C GLN A 114 -34.52 -1.23 13.71
N LYS A 115 -34.88 -1.45 12.43
CA LYS A 115 -33.92 -1.59 11.34
C LYS A 115 -33.06 -0.33 11.20
N GLU A 116 -33.63 0.88 11.23
CA GLU A 116 -32.86 2.12 11.14
C GLU A 116 -31.91 2.31 12.33
N LYS A 117 -32.38 2.02 13.56
CA LYS A 117 -31.50 2.03 14.75
C LYS A 117 -30.34 1.04 14.62
N PHE A 118 -30.62 -0.17 14.14
CA PHE A 118 -29.59 -1.19 13.89
C PHE A 118 -28.56 -0.70 12.85
N LEU A 119 -29.00 -0.16 11.72
CA LEU A 119 -28.08 0.35 10.68
C LEU A 119 -27.21 1.50 11.19
N LYS A 120 -27.77 2.43 11.96
CA LYS A 120 -26.99 3.50 12.59
C LYS A 120 -25.94 2.94 13.57
N ALA A 121 -26.29 1.99 14.41
CA ALA A 121 -25.36 1.34 15.33
C ALA A 121 -24.31 0.52 14.58
N LEU A 122 -24.71 -0.20 13.54
CA LEU A 122 -23.82 -0.99 12.67
C LEU A 122 -22.69 -0.13 12.07
N ILE A 123 -23.01 1.07 11.60
CA ILE A 123 -22.01 1.98 11.00
C ILE A 123 -21.14 2.63 12.08
N LYS A 124 -21.71 2.97 13.25
CA LYS A 124 -21.02 3.73 14.29
C LYS A 124 -19.90 2.96 15.00
N SER A 125 -20.06 1.65 15.17
CA SER A 125 -19.18 0.81 16.00
C SER A 125 -18.52 -0.34 15.23
N VAL A 126 -18.27 -0.11 13.94
CA VAL A 126 -17.57 -1.04 13.05
C VAL A 126 -16.19 -1.41 13.64
N PRO A 127 -15.78 -2.70 13.62
CA PRO A 127 -14.42 -3.09 14.00
C PRO A 127 -13.35 -2.29 13.23
N GLU A 128 -12.25 -1.90 13.89
CA GLU A 128 -11.22 -1.01 13.35
C GLU A 128 -10.67 -1.42 11.97
N VAL A 129 -10.54 -2.72 11.75
CA VAL A 129 -10.04 -3.27 10.48
C VAL A 129 -11.13 -3.38 9.42
N ALA A 130 -12.40 -3.47 9.83
CA ALA A 130 -13.52 -3.57 8.91
C ALA A 130 -13.87 -2.20 8.29
N SER A 131 -14.23 -2.20 7.02
CA SER A 131 -14.76 -1.00 6.38
C SER A 131 -16.05 -1.33 5.61
N ILE A 132 -17.09 -0.57 5.89
CA ILE A 132 -18.38 -0.65 5.17
C ILE A 132 -18.35 0.40 4.08
N GLU A 133 -18.54 -0.03 2.84
CA GLU A 133 -18.55 0.87 1.67
C GLU A 133 -19.94 1.06 1.09
N HIS A 134 -20.72 0.01 1.14
CA HIS A 134 -22.08 0.04 0.61
C HIS A 134 -23.01 -0.82 1.46
N ILE A 135 -24.20 -0.30 1.73
CA ILE A 135 -25.28 -1.04 2.38
C ILE A 135 -26.50 -0.94 1.48
N GLU A 136 -26.96 -2.08 0.99
CA GLU A 136 -28.20 -2.21 0.27
C GLU A 136 -29.24 -2.88 1.14
N THR A 137 -30.45 -2.35 1.19
CA THR A 137 -31.55 -2.90 2.01
C THR A 137 -32.76 -3.18 1.14
N VAL A 138 -33.19 -4.43 1.11
CA VAL A 138 -34.40 -4.88 0.42
C VAL A 138 -35.42 -5.34 1.43
N GLN A 139 -36.61 -4.77 1.41
CA GLN A 139 -37.74 -5.22 2.22
C GLN A 139 -38.41 -6.43 1.55
N CYS A 140 -38.52 -7.52 2.29
CA CYS A 140 -39.16 -8.75 1.83
C CYS A 140 -40.39 -9.11 2.68
N ARG A 141 -41.27 -9.93 2.15
CA ARG A 141 -42.34 -10.54 2.94
C ARG A 141 -41.75 -11.54 3.91
N VAL A 142 -42.28 -11.60 5.13
CA VAL A 142 -41.84 -12.58 6.13
C VAL A 142 -42.15 -13.97 5.61
N SER A 143 -41.13 -14.72 5.20
CA SER A 143 -41.25 -16.07 4.64
C SER A 143 -41.09 -17.17 5.71
N LYS A 144 -40.32 -16.86 6.76
CA LYS A 144 -40.02 -17.75 7.89
C LYS A 144 -39.94 -16.92 9.17
N LYS A 145 -40.44 -17.42 10.29
CA LYS A 145 -40.28 -16.77 11.59
C LYS A 145 -38.98 -17.28 12.24
N TYR A 146 -38.13 -16.38 12.67
CA TYR A 146 -36.93 -16.70 13.43
C TYR A 146 -37.17 -16.51 14.91
N GLU A 147 -36.58 -17.39 15.74
CA GLU A 147 -36.73 -17.34 17.20
C GLU A 147 -35.55 -16.59 17.84
N SER A 148 -34.38 -16.65 17.21
CA SER A 148 -33.11 -16.04 17.64
C SER A 148 -32.47 -15.26 16.47
N PHE A 149 -31.34 -14.63 16.75
CA PHE A 149 -30.42 -14.15 15.71
C PHE A 149 -29.20 -15.07 15.69
N ASP A 150 -28.87 -15.63 14.52
CA ASP A 150 -27.85 -16.66 14.39
C ASP A 150 -26.80 -16.31 13.35
N ILE A 151 -25.62 -16.99 13.39
CA ILE A 151 -24.66 -16.98 12.30
C ILE A 151 -24.92 -18.22 11.44
N ALA A 152 -25.31 -17.99 10.20
CA ALA A 152 -25.52 -19.07 9.24
C ALA A 152 -24.20 -19.46 8.53
N PRO A 153 -24.10 -20.72 8.02
CA PRO A 153 -22.96 -21.14 7.20
C PRO A 153 -22.80 -20.27 5.97
N SER A 154 -21.53 -20.03 5.58
CA SER A 154 -21.20 -19.24 4.40
C SER A 154 -21.80 -19.85 3.13
N ARG A 155 -22.29 -19.02 2.21
CA ARG A 155 -22.88 -19.45 0.94
C ARG A 155 -21.92 -19.12 -0.21
N SER A 156 -21.69 -20.10 -1.07
CA SER A 156 -20.83 -19.97 -2.25
C SER A 156 -21.62 -19.62 -3.53
N SER A 157 -22.79 -19.01 -3.40
CA SER A 157 -23.66 -18.67 -4.54
C SER A 157 -23.37 -17.26 -5.06
N GLY A 158 -23.21 -17.12 -6.39
CA GLY A 158 -23.03 -15.83 -7.08
C GLY A 158 -21.63 -15.63 -7.67
N ASP A 159 -21.54 -14.80 -8.71
CA ASP A 159 -20.28 -14.40 -9.39
C ASP A 159 -19.56 -13.24 -8.69
N GLU A 160 -20.11 -12.72 -7.61
CA GLU A 160 -19.57 -11.60 -6.89
C GLU A 160 -18.50 -12.06 -5.89
N ILE A 161 -17.49 -11.21 -5.69
CA ILE A 161 -16.31 -11.55 -4.90
C ILE A 161 -16.18 -10.60 -3.73
N THR A 162 -16.07 -11.17 -2.54
CA THR A 162 -15.77 -10.44 -1.31
C THR A 162 -14.33 -9.97 -1.29
N ARG A 163 -14.10 -8.83 -0.64
CA ARG A 163 -12.77 -8.32 -0.36
C ARG A 163 -12.02 -9.22 0.61
N ILE A 164 -10.76 -9.49 0.28
CA ILE A 164 -9.85 -10.23 1.14
C ILE A 164 -9.09 -9.23 2.00
N SER A 165 -9.05 -9.50 3.31
CA SER A 165 -8.24 -8.70 4.22
C SER A 165 -6.75 -8.91 3.96
N PRO A 166 -5.93 -7.87 3.95
CA PRO A 166 -4.49 -7.99 4.12
C PRO A 166 -4.13 -8.68 5.44
N ASP A 167 -2.86 -9.08 5.59
CA ASP A 167 -2.33 -9.52 6.87
C ASP A 167 -2.36 -8.38 7.89
N ILE A 168 -2.75 -8.70 9.12
CA ILE A 168 -2.98 -7.75 10.20
C ILE A 168 -1.97 -8.01 11.32
N ALA A 169 -1.30 -6.98 11.80
CA ALA A 169 -0.41 -7.08 12.94
C ALA A 169 -1.13 -7.61 14.19
N ILE A 170 -0.39 -8.28 15.08
CA ILE A 170 -0.92 -8.79 16.34
C ILE A 170 -1.51 -7.63 17.17
N CYS A 171 -2.73 -7.83 17.70
CA CYS A 171 -3.40 -6.82 18.52
C CYS A 171 -2.96 -6.89 19.99
N SER A 172 -3.16 -5.78 20.72
CA SER A 172 -2.81 -5.66 22.13
C SER A 172 -3.50 -6.70 23.03
N ASP A 173 -4.73 -7.10 22.68
CA ASP A 173 -5.47 -8.07 23.46
C ASP A 173 -4.91 -9.48 23.29
N CYS A 174 -4.47 -9.86 22.08
CA CYS A 174 -3.77 -11.12 21.87
C CYS A 174 -2.42 -11.15 22.59
N LEU A 175 -1.71 -10.02 22.66
CA LEU A 175 -0.48 -9.90 23.47
C LEU A 175 -0.76 -10.05 24.97
N LYS A 176 -1.92 -9.59 25.48
CA LYS A 176 -2.35 -9.79 26.87
C LYS A 176 -2.73 -11.26 27.11
N ASP A 177 -3.59 -11.86 26.25
CA ASP A 177 -4.02 -13.24 26.36
C ASP A 177 -2.86 -14.22 26.46
N ARG A 178 -1.82 -13.99 25.64
CA ARG A 178 -0.60 -14.78 25.61
C ARG A 178 0.18 -14.79 26.95
N LYS A 179 -0.09 -13.84 27.85
CA LYS A 179 0.50 -13.76 29.20
C LYS A 179 -0.37 -14.44 30.24
N HIS A 180 -1.67 -14.67 29.99
CA HIS A 180 -2.63 -15.09 31.00
C HIS A 180 -3.40 -16.38 30.64
N GLN A 181 -3.56 -16.73 29.37
CA GLN A 181 -4.25 -17.95 28.96
C GLN A 181 -3.28 -19.15 28.97
N LEU A 182 -3.52 -20.15 29.83
CA LEU A 182 -2.62 -21.30 30.02
C LEU A 182 -2.24 -22.00 28.71
N HIS A 183 -3.22 -22.35 27.87
CA HIS A 183 -3.00 -23.08 26.61
C HIS A 183 -2.35 -22.21 25.51
N ARG A 184 -2.26 -20.89 25.70
CA ARG A 184 -1.59 -19.94 24.82
C ARG A 184 -0.44 -19.17 25.48
N MET A 185 -0.07 -19.56 26.68
CA MET A 185 1.04 -18.91 27.38
C MET A 185 2.31 -19.01 26.54
N GLY A 186 2.86 -17.84 26.19
CA GLY A 186 4.03 -17.75 25.32
C GLY A 186 3.80 -18.15 23.84
N TYR A 187 2.59 -18.51 23.41
CA TYR A 187 2.33 -19.01 22.07
C TYR A 187 2.58 -17.92 20.98
N PRO A 188 3.52 -18.13 20.04
CA PRO A 188 3.95 -17.08 19.10
C PRO A 188 2.97 -16.80 17.96
N PHE A 189 2.10 -17.75 17.61
CA PHE A 189 1.15 -17.60 16.50
C PHE A 189 -0.27 -17.27 16.98
N ILE A 190 -0.37 -16.69 18.18
CA ILE A 190 -1.66 -16.26 18.72
C ILE A 190 -2.33 -15.22 17.82
N ASN A 191 -3.62 -15.37 17.64
CA ASN A 191 -4.45 -14.47 16.84
C ASN A 191 -5.90 -14.46 17.34
N CYS A 192 -6.69 -13.56 16.77
CA CYS A 192 -8.15 -13.53 16.95
C CYS A 192 -8.82 -13.09 15.62
N THR A 193 -10.11 -12.77 15.66
CA THR A 193 -10.81 -12.27 14.46
C THR A 193 -10.28 -10.92 13.95
N HIS A 194 -9.59 -10.13 14.79
CA HIS A 194 -9.11 -8.79 14.47
C HIS A 194 -7.63 -8.73 14.14
N CYS A 195 -6.84 -9.82 14.23
CA CYS A 195 -5.42 -9.81 13.97
C CYS A 195 -4.91 -11.15 13.43
N GLY A 196 -3.66 -11.14 12.95
CA GLY A 196 -2.97 -12.32 12.42
C GLY A 196 -3.00 -12.43 10.90
N PRO A 197 -2.54 -13.57 10.35
CA PRO A 197 -2.40 -13.79 8.93
C PRO A 197 -3.77 -13.87 8.22
N ARG A 198 -3.83 -13.37 6.99
CA ARG A 198 -4.99 -13.39 6.10
C ARG A 198 -4.53 -13.70 4.67
N PHE A 199 -4.04 -12.66 3.96
CA PHE A 199 -3.60 -12.77 2.57
C PHE A 199 -2.45 -13.79 2.40
N SER A 200 -1.49 -13.79 3.30
CA SER A 200 -0.33 -14.71 3.23
C SER A 200 -0.71 -16.19 3.28
N ILE A 201 -1.88 -16.54 3.87
CA ILE A 201 -2.29 -17.93 4.09
C ILE A 201 -3.48 -18.39 3.25
N ILE A 202 -4.20 -17.48 2.56
CA ILE A 202 -5.42 -17.82 1.82
C ILE A 202 -5.09 -18.41 0.45
N GLU A 203 -5.76 -19.52 0.11
CA GLU A 203 -5.62 -20.21 -1.18
C GLU A 203 -6.78 -19.87 -2.13
N LYS A 204 -8.00 -19.75 -1.61
CA LYS A 204 -9.21 -19.40 -2.37
C LYS A 204 -10.31 -18.85 -1.47
N LEU A 205 -11.36 -18.28 -2.07
CA LEU A 205 -12.56 -17.81 -1.38
C LEU A 205 -13.67 -18.90 -1.34
N PRO A 206 -14.61 -18.85 -0.34
CA PRO A 206 -14.69 -17.90 0.77
C PRO A 206 -13.57 -18.11 1.81
N TYR A 207 -13.25 -17.08 2.61
CA TYR A 207 -12.20 -17.16 3.64
C TYR A 207 -12.66 -18.08 4.79
N ASP A 208 -12.34 -19.35 4.70
CA ASP A 208 -12.59 -20.37 5.69
C ASP A 208 -11.31 -21.21 5.92
N ARG A 209 -11.11 -21.75 7.15
CA ARG A 209 -9.90 -22.49 7.55
C ARG A 209 -9.49 -23.57 6.56
N ALA A 210 -10.46 -24.32 6.04
CA ALA A 210 -10.23 -25.45 5.11
C ALA A 210 -9.61 -25.04 3.76
N VAL A 211 -9.61 -23.75 3.44
CA VAL A 211 -9.03 -23.19 2.20
C VAL A 211 -7.94 -22.17 2.51
N THR A 212 -7.20 -22.42 3.57
CA THR A 212 -6.00 -21.70 3.99
C THR A 212 -4.91 -22.70 4.36
N THR A 213 -3.67 -22.26 4.48
CA THR A 213 -2.56 -23.10 4.97
C THR A 213 -2.72 -23.56 6.43
N MET A 214 -3.77 -23.10 7.12
CA MET A 214 -4.17 -23.65 8.43
C MET A 214 -4.98 -24.95 8.35
N SER A 215 -5.37 -25.42 7.17
CA SER A 215 -6.10 -26.66 6.95
C SER A 215 -5.35 -27.89 7.46
N SER A 216 -4.02 -27.87 7.41
CA SER A 216 -3.14 -28.94 7.93
C SER A 216 -3.09 -29.03 9.46
N PHE A 217 -3.63 -28.01 10.20
CA PHE A 217 -3.63 -27.95 11.66
C PHE A 217 -5.02 -28.21 12.22
N GLY A 218 -5.26 -29.43 12.72
CA GLY A 218 -6.51 -29.79 13.41
C GLY A 218 -6.67 -29.01 14.72
N MET A 219 -7.84 -28.43 14.96
CA MET A 219 -8.10 -27.74 16.24
C MET A 219 -8.21 -28.76 17.39
N CYS A 220 -7.53 -28.52 18.53
CA CYS A 220 -7.80 -29.21 19.79
C CYS A 220 -9.21 -28.84 20.34
N ASP A 221 -9.67 -29.55 21.34
CA ASP A 221 -11.04 -29.35 21.86
C ASP A 221 -11.22 -27.91 22.39
N THR A 222 -10.27 -27.41 23.18
CA THR A 222 -10.31 -26.04 23.69
C THR A 222 -10.41 -25.00 22.59
N CYS A 223 -9.59 -25.10 21.52
CA CYS A 223 -9.66 -24.17 20.39
C CYS A 223 -10.97 -24.33 19.59
N ARG A 224 -11.55 -25.53 19.54
CA ARG A 224 -12.84 -25.79 18.89
C ARG A 224 -14.00 -25.20 19.68
N GLU A 225 -13.97 -25.28 21.00
CA GLU A 225 -14.96 -24.63 21.88
C GLU A 225 -14.92 -23.11 21.73
N GLU A 226 -13.73 -22.48 21.82
CA GLU A 226 -13.58 -21.03 21.60
C GLU A 226 -13.97 -20.58 20.19
N TYR A 227 -13.68 -21.40 19.17
CA TYR A 227 -14.11 -21.14 17.80
C TYR A 227 -15.64 -21.14 17.66
N ALA A 228 -16.34 -21.95 18.45
CA ALA A 228 -17.78 -22.07 18.44
C ALA A 228 -18.50 -21.14 19.45
N ASP A 229 -17.79 -20.64 20.47
CA ASP A 229 -18.38 -19.73 21.47
C ASP A 229 -18.45 -18.30 20.94
N VAL A 230 -19.68 -17.82 20.77
CA VAL A 230 -19.99 -16.47 20.31
C VAL A 230 -19.45 -15.36 21.23
N ASN A 231 -19.25 -15.65 22.51
CA ASN A 231 -18.71 -14.69 23.47
C ASN A 231 -17.17 -14.63 23.43
N ASP A 232 -16.51 -15.61 22.82
CA ASP A 232 -15.06 -15.59 22.69
C ASP A 232 -14.61 -14.68 21.54
N ARG A 233 -13.48 -13.99 21.74
CA ARG A 233 -12.87 -13.13 20.72
C ARG A 233 -12.34 -13.92 19.51
N ARG A 234 -12.23 -15.24 19.62
CA ARG A 234 -11.79 -16.15 18.56
C ARG A 234 -12.95 -16.86 17.87
N PHE A 235 -14.18 -16.47 18.20
CA PHE A 235 -15.35 -16.97 17.52
C PHE A 235 -15.23 -16.83 16.00
N HIS A 236 -15.19 -17.95 15.27
CA HIS A 236 -14.93 -18.02 13.84
C HIS A 236 -13.60 -17.39 13.37
N ALA A 237 -12.58 -17.30 14.24
CA ALA A 237 -11.24 -16.91 13.83
C ALA A 237 -10.56 -18.05 13.06
N GLN A 238 -10.49 -17.95 11.73
CA GLN A 238 -10.00 -19.04 10.88
C GLN A 238 -8.57 -19.52 11.21
N PRO A 239 -7.62 -18.65 11.59
CA PRO A 239 -6.26 -19.09 11.96
C PRO A 239 -6.11 -19.47 13.44
N ILE A 240 -7.21 -19.63 14.20
CA ILE A 240 -7.15 -19.99 15.63
C ILE A 240 -6.27 -21.22 15.87
N ALA A 241 -5.42 -21.13 16.90
CA ALA A 241 -4.55 -22.20 17.35
C ALA A 241 -4.00 -21.92 18.77
N CYS A 242 -3.34 -22.90 19.37
CA CYS A 242 -2.64 -22.80 20.64
C CYS A 242 -1.33 -23.62 20.61
N ASN A 243 -0.62 -23.71 21.73
CA ASN A 243 0.62 -24.49 21.84
C ASN A 243 0.46 -25.96 21.47
N GLU A 244 -0.74 -26.55 21.63
CA GLU A 244 -1.01 -27.95 21.34
C GLU A 244 -1.29 -28.20 19.84
N CYS A 245 -2.12 -27.35 19.21
CA CYS A 245 -2.68 -27.64 17.90
C CYS A 245 -2.20 -26.72 16.78
N GLY A 246 -1.33 -25.75 17.08
CA GLY A 246 -0.92 -24.74 16.11
C GLY A 246 0.49 -24.92 15.57
N PRO A 247 0.88 -24.02 14.66
CA PRO A 247 2.26 -23.94 14.17
C PRO A 247 3.26 -23.73 15.30
N HIS A 248 4.49 -24.17 15.08
CA HIS A 248 5.61 -23.95 15.99
C HIS A 248 6.88 -23.59 15.22
N TYR A 249 7.77 -22.85 15.90
CA TYR A 249 9.08 -22.51 15.37
C TYR A 249 10.08 -23.65 15.53
N THR A 250 11.04 -23.69 14.62
CA THR A 250 12.26 -24.48 14.69
C THR A 250 13.42 -23.55 14.39
N LEU A 251 14.46 -23.54 15.23
CA LEU A 251 15.72 -22.88 14.97
C LEU A 251 16.76 -23.92 14.58
N ARG A 252 17.47 -23.64 13.49
CA ARG A 252 18.65 -24.40 13.05
C ARG A 252 19.84 -23.47 13.06
N ASP A 253 20.90 -23.85 13.79
CA ASP A 253 22.15 -23.08 13.84
C ASP A 253 23.10 -23.43 12.69
N SER A 254 24.21 -22.68 12.60
CA SER A 254 25.24 -22.88 11.55
C SER A 254 25.96 -24.24 11.61
N GLU A 255 25.85 -24.97 12.73
CA GLU A 255 26.40 -26.32 12.92
C GLU A 255 25.38 -27.41 12.52
N GLY A 256 24.13 -27.02 12.23
CA GLY A 256 23.03 -27.90 11.89
C GLY A 256 22.24 -28.44 13.10
N ASN A 257 22.49 -27.94 14.31
CA ASN A 257 21.72 -28.32 15.50
C ASN A 257 20.35 -27.65 15.47
N GLU A 258 19.31 -28.42 15.82
CA GLU A 258 17.93 -27.92 15.83
C GLU A 258 17.41 -27.72 17.24
N ASP A 259 16.61 -26.68 17.44
CA ASP A 259 15.84 -26.44 18.67
C ASP A 259 14.37 -26.13 18.29
N THR A 260 13.44 -26.76 19.02
CA THR A 260 11.99 -26.59 18.81
C THR A 260 11.29 -25.99 20.03
N VAL A 261 12.03 -25.74 21.11
CA VAL A 261 11.45 -25.15 22.34
C VAL A 261 11.47 -23.63 22.20
N TYR A 262 10.32 -23.03 22.03
CA TYR A 262 10.16 -21.63 21.66
C TYR A 262 10.92 -20.65 22.56
N ILE A 263 10.88 -20.81 23.88
CA ILE A 263 11.59 -19.92 24.81
C ILE A 263 13.11 -19.98 24.62
N ARG A 264 13.67 -21.18 24.34
CA ARG A 264 15.09 -21.32 24.02
C ARG A 264 15.43 -20.72 22.66
N ILE A 265 14.53 -20.85 21.69
CA ILE A 265 14.67 -20.23 20.37
C ILE A 265 14.78 -18.71 20.52
N VAL A 266 13.90 -18.08 21.30
CA VAL A 266 13.92 -16.63 21.54
C VAL A 266 15.23 -16.22 22.22
N SER A 267 15.64 -16.93 23.26
CA SER A 267 16.91 -16.65 23.97
C SER A 267 18.11 -16.78 23.02
N ARG A 268 18.19 -17.87 22.24
CA ARG A 268 19.29 -18.06 21.27
C ARG A 268 19.34 -16.97 20.19
N ILE A 269 18.19 -16.56 19.66
CA ILE A 269 18.13 -15.45 18.70
C ILE A 269 18.64 -14.17 19.37
N SER A 270 18.18 -13.88 20.57
CA SER A 270 18.58 -12.70 21.34
C SER A 270 20.09 -12.67 21.61
N ASP A 271 20.66 -13.82 22.02
CA ASP A 271 22.11 -13.98 22.21
C ASP A 271 22.88 -13.74 20.89
N VAL A 272 22.40 -14.31 19.78
CA VAL A 272 23.02 -14.12 18.45
C VAL A 272 23.01 -12.63 18.09
N LEU A 273 21.88 -11.94 18.22
CA LEU A 273 21.74 -10.53 17.86
C LEU A 273 22.61 -9.64 18.75
N SER A 274 22.59 -9.84 20.08
CA SER A 274 23.38 -9.07 21.04
C SER A 274 24.89 -9.25 20.84
N ASN A 275 25.32 -10.39 20.30
CA ASN A 275 26.72 -10.66 19.94
C ASN A 275 27.08 -10.24 18.49
N GLY A 276 26.23 -9.49 17.80
CA GLY A 276 26.48 -8.99 16.44
C GLY A 276 26.29 -10.03 15.34
N GLY A 277 25.54 -11.09 15.61
CA GLY A 277 25.19 -12.09 14.62
C GLY A 277 24.01 -11.69 13.72
N VAL A 278 23.75 -12.53 12.72
CA VAL A 278 22.67 -12.37 11.73
C VAL A 278 21.77 -13.60 11.76
N VAL A 279 20.46 -13.39 11.78
CA VAL A 279 19.45 -14.45 11.78
C VAL A 279 18.55 -14.31 10.58
N ALA A 280 18.23 -15.44 9.91
CA ALA A 280 17.16 -15.55 8.93
C ALA A 280 15.88 -15.99 9.63
N LEU A 281 14.89 -15.11 9.75
CA LEU A 281 13.64 -15.34 10.49
C LEU A 281 12.45 -15.41 9.53
N LYS A 282 11.71 -16.53 9.53
CA LYS A 282 10.45 -16.65 8.81
C LYS A 282 9.37 -15.77 9.44
N SER A 283 8.94 -14.75 8.69
CA SER A 283 7.92 -13.78 9.07
C SER A 283 6.57 -14.09 8.40
N LEU A 284 5.59 -13.15 8.42
CA LEU A 284 4.25 -13.40 7.86
C LEU A 284 4.27 -13.67 6.34
N GLY A 285 5.04 -12.90 5.58
CA GLY A 285 5.02 -12.95 4.11
C GLY A 285 6.28 -13.52 3.46
N GLY A 286 7.24 -13.97 4.24
CA GLY A 286 8.53 -14.53 3.81
C GLY A 286 9.58 -14.44 4.90
N TYR A 287 10.81 -14.87 4.58
CA TYR A 287 11.95 -14.74 5.47
C TYR A 287 12.47 -13.31 5.52
N ASN A 288 12.91 -12.87 6.69
CA ASN A 288 13.65 -11.63 6.87
C ASN A 288 15.06 -11.94 7.40
N LEU A 289 16.06 -11.19 6.94
CA LEU A 289 17.36 -11.12 7.59
C LEU A 289 17.29 -10.04 8.66
N ILE A 290 17.67 -10.39 9.88
CA ILE A 290 17.66 -9.50 11.04
C ILE A 290 19.03 -9.47 11.72
N CYS A 291 19.43 -8.30 12.23
CA CYS A 291 20.60 -8.09 13.08
C CYS A 291 20.38 -6.87 13.98
N ASP A 292 21.25 -6.68 14.98
CA ASP A 292 21.28 -5.44 15.73
C ASP A 292 21.60 -4.26 14.79
N ALA A 293 20.72 -3.26 14.77
CA ALA A 293 20.87 -2.08 13.91
C ALA A 293 21.98 -1.13 14.38
N ASP A 294 22.35 -1.18 15.65
CA ASP A 294 23.41 -0.38 16.23
C ASP A 294 24.80 -1.03 16.08
N ASN A 295 24.86 -2.27 15.57
CA ASN A 295 26.12 -2.97 15.28
C ASN A 295 26.49 -2.83 13.78
N GLU A 296 27.43 -1.93 13.47
CA GLU A 296 27.89 -1.67 12.10
C GLU A 296 28.41 -2.94 11.39
N GLN A 297 29.10 -3.82 12.09
CA GLN A 297 29.68 -5.04 11.50
C GLN A 297 28.57 -6.04 11.11
N ALA A 298 27.55 -6.20 11.96
CA ALA A 298 26.40 -7.04 11.66
C ALA A 298 25.62 -6.50 10.46
N VAL A 299 25.43 -5.19 10.38
CA VAL A 299 24.80 -4.52 9.22
C VAL A 299 25.62 -4.70 7.95
N ALA A 300 26.96 -4.54 8.03
CA ALA A 300 27.84 -4.78 6.89
C ALA A 300 27.73 -6.22 6.38
N ARG A 301 27.64 -7.21 7.28
CA ARG A 301 27.44 -8.62 6.92
C ARG A 301 26.11 -8.84 6.18
N ILE A 302 25.00 -8.22 6.61
CA ILE A 302 23.73 -8.28 5.87
C ILE A 302 23.89 -7.65 4.48
N ARG A 303 24.59 -6.52 4.36
CA ARG A 303 24.82 -5.85 3.08
C ARG A 303 25.60 -6.74 2.11
N GLU A 304 26.64 -7.42 2.59
CA GLU A 304 27.43 -8.38 1.82
C GLU A 304 26.57 -9.58 1.37
N LEU A 305 25.85 -10.22 2.28
CA LEU A 305 24.94 -11.33 1.99
C LEU A 305 23.95 -11.00 0.88
N LYS A 306 23.43 -9.78 0.87
CA LYS A 306 22.47 -9.32 -0.14
C LYS A 306 23.11 -8.75 -1.41
N GLY A 307 24.44 -8.55 -1.45
CA GLY A 307 25.10 -7.78 -2.51
C GLY A 307 24.54 -6.34 -2.61
N ARG A 308 24.14 -5.74 -1.47
CA ARG A 308 23.39 -4.48 -1.43
C ARG A 308 24.11 -3.46 -0.53
N TYR A 309 25.21 -2.93 -1.04
CA TYR A 309 26.17 -2.15 -0.24
C TYR A 309 25.68 -0.76 0.18
N ALA A 310 24.74 -0.13 -0.52
CA ALA A 310 24.40 1.27 -0.30
C ALA A 310 22.91 1.57 -0.07
N LYS A 311 22.00 0.75 -0.59
CA LYS A 311 20.56 1.03 -0.46
C LYS A 311 20.15 1.05 1.02
N PRO A 312 19.35 2.06 1.49
CA PRO A 312 18.87 2.13 2.85
C PRO A 312 18.21 0.83 3.33
N LEU A 313 18.38 0.51 4.60
CA LEU A 313 17.79 -0.63 5.29
C LEU A 313 16.64 -0.18 6.17
N ALA A 314 15.59 -1.00 6.28
CA ALA A 314 14.50 -0.76 7.22
C ALA A 314 14.89 -1.22 8.63
N VAL A 315 14.43 -0.49 9.63
CA VAL A 315 14.74 -0.72 11.03
C VAL A 315 13.47 -0.87 11.84
N MET A 316 13.34 -2.00 12.54
CA MET A 316 12.27 -2.23 13.49
C MET A 316 12.71 -1.75 14.86
N TYR A 317 11.97 -0.82 15.44
CA TYR A 317 12.15 -0.35 16.79
C TYR A 317 11.29 -1.14 17.77
N ARG A 318 11.75 -1.26 19.02
CA ARG A 318 11.01 -1.91 20.10
C ARG A 318 9.59 -1.34 20.26
N ASP A 319 9.47 -0.03 20.29
CA ASP A 319 8.23 0.70 20.44
C ASP A 319 8.34 2.14 19.86
N GLU A 320 7.22 2.86 19.84
CA GLU A 320 7.14 4.23 19.35
C GLU A 320 8.02 5.21 20.15
N ARG A 321 8.23 4.96 21.44
CA ARG A 321 9.03 5.85 22.29
C ARG A 321 10.48 5.86 21.82
N GLU A 322 11.01 4.67 21.51
CA GLU A 322 12.37 4.53 20.97
C GLU A 322 12.49 5.19 19.58
N VAL A 323 11.46 5.08 18.73
CA VAL A 323 11.44 5.80 17.45
C VAL A 323 11.52 7.30 17.67
N MET A 324 10.73 7.84 18.62
CA MET A 324 10.68 9.27 18.91
C MET A 324 11.96 9.81 19.55
N VAL A 325 12.85 8.98 20.07
CA VAL A 325 14.20 9.40 20.50
C VAL A 325 15.03 9.83 19.28
N ASP A 326 15.00 9.03 18.22
CA ASP A 326 15.88 9.17 17.06
C ASP A 326 15.27 9.97 15.90
N LEU A 327 13.94 9.96 15.73
CA LEU A 327 13.25 10.53 14.58
C LEU A 327 12.22 11.62 14.93
N ASN A 328 12.00 12.52 13.97
CA ASN A 328 10.88 13.46 13.98
C ASN A 328 9.70 12.82 13.24
N LEU A 329 8.60 12.58 13.93
CA LEU A 329 7.39 12.03 13.34
C LEU A 329 6.28 13.09 13.29
N SER A 330 5.65 13.24 12.14
CA SER A 330 4.37 13.95 12.03
C SER A 330 3.24 13.11 12.67
N ASP A 331 2.09 13.72 12.91
CA ASP A 331 0.92 12.99 13.43
C ASP A 331 0.45 11.90 12.47
N GLU A 332 0.55 12.14 11.15
CA GLU A 332 0.15 11.16 10.14
C GLU A 332 1.15 10.00 10.04
N GLU A 333 2.45 10.28 10.15
CA GLU A 333 3.49 9.23 10.24
C GLU A 333 3.30 8.37 11.50
N ARG A 334 2.98 8.99 12.66
CA ARG A 334 2.68 8.27 13.89
C ARG A 334 1.44 7.39 13.77
N LYS A 335 0.37 7.89 13.13
CA LYS A 335 -0.84 7.10 12.85
C LYS A 335 -0.53 5.91 11.94
N ALA A 336 0.23 6.12 10.87
CA ALA A 336 0.62 5.06 9.96
C ALA A 336 1.47 4.00 10.67
N LEU A 337 2.49 4.42 11.44
CA LEU A 337 3.41 3.56 12.17
C LEU A 337 2.66 2.69 13.21
N ASN A 338 1.68 3.25 13.92
CA ASN A 338 0.90 2.57 14.96
C ASN A 338 -0.31 1.81 14.40
N SER A 339 -0.65 1.98 13.12
CA SER A 339 -1.78 1.30 12.51
C SER A 339 -1.63 -0.23 12.55
N TRP A 340 -2.73 -0.93 12.41
CA TRP A 340 -2.73 -2.39 12.31
C TRP A 340 -1.97 -2.92 11.06
N ARG A 341 -1.65 -2.05 10.11
CA ARG A 341 -0.86 -2.38 8.91
C ARG A 341 0.63 -2.50 9.22
N ARG A 342 1.15 -1.74 10.20
CA ARG A 342 2.57 -1.71 10.56
C ARG A 342 3.51 -1.59 9.35
N PRO A 343 3.32 -0.59 8.48
CA PRO A 343 4.21 -0.38 7.34
C PRO A 343 5.58 0.12 7.77
N ILE A 344 6.53 0.09 6.85
CA ILE A 344 7.75 0.89 6.94
C ILE A 344 7.38 2.34 6.65
N VAL A 345 7.59 3.23 7.60
CA VAL A 345 7.39 4.68 7.46
C VAL A 345 8.75 5.34 7.23
N LEU A 346 8.87 6.13 6.17
CA LEU A 346 10.07 6.94 5.93
C LEU A 346 9.95 8.24 6.72
N ALA A 347 10.77 8.38 7.78
CA ALA A 347 10.74 9.52 8.67
C ALA A 347 12.11 10.18 8.82
N GLU A 348 12.13 11.49 9.12
CA GLU A 348 13.36 12.27 9.22
C GLU A 348 14.08 12.01 10.54
N GLU A 349 15.39 11.74 10.47
CA GLU A 349 16.24 11.58 11.65
C GLU A 349 16.51 12.93 12.33
N LYS A 350 16.49 12.95 13.66
CA LYS A 350 16.92 14.11 14.48
C LYS A 350 18.43 14.27 14.44
N VAL A 351 19.12 13.14 14.57
CA VAL A 351 20.57 13.05 14.54
C VAL A 351 20.97 11.80 13.76
N HIS A 352 21.85 11.95 12.81
CA HIS A 352 22.34 10.85 11.99
C HIS A 352 23.40 10.03 12.74
N ASN A 353 22.96 9.13 13.62
CA ASN A 353 23.83 8.37 14.53
C ASN A 353 24.33 7.04 13.95
N ALA A 354 23.71 6.52 12.90
CA ALA A 354 24.03 5.23 12.31
C ALA A 354 24.09 5.31 10.78
N PRO A 355 25.10 5.98 10.21
CA PRO A 355 25.21 6.23 8.78
C PRO A 355 25.29 4.94 7.94
N TRP A 356 25.70 3.81 8.54
CA TRP A 356 25.73 2.51 7.88
C TRP A 356 24.32 1.97 7.53
N LEU A 357 23.22 2.52 8.11
CA LEU A 357 21.84 2.13 7.81
C LEU A 357 21.31 2.80 6.54
N ASN A 358 21.62 4.08 6.35
CA ASN A 358 21.03 4.93 5.31
C ASN A 358 22.03 5.98 4.75
N GLU A 359 23.23 5.58 4.42
CA GLU A 359 24.33 6.43 3.92
C GLU A 359 23.86 7.54 2.95
N GLY A 360 24.00 8.79 3.37
CA GLY A 360 23.66 9.97 2.57
C GLY A 360 22.16 10.34 2.57
N TYR A 361 21.36 9.74 3.44
CA TYR A 361 19.94 10.07 3.63
C TYR A 361 19.70 10.71 4.99
N ARG A 362 18.76 11.67 5.04
CA ARG A 362 18.25 12.26 6.28
C ARG A 362 17.07 11.49 6.86
N SER A 363 16.49 10.58 6.10
CA SER A 363 15.35 9.78 6.50
C SER A 363 15.76 8.32 6.69
N LEU A 364 15.12 7.69 7.67
CA LEU A 364 15.24 6.27 7.97
C LEU A 364 13.88 5.60 7.77
N GLY A 365 13.87 4.42 7.16
CA GLY A 365 12.67 3.60 7.07
C GLY A 365 12.46 2.83 8.36
N VAL A 366 11.38 3.12 9.11
CA VAL A 366 11.12 2.52 10.42
C VAL A 366 9.80 1.80 10.47
N LEU A 367 9.73 0.71 11.24
CA LEU A 367 8.51 -0.05 11.50
C LEU A 367 8.47 -0.52 12.96
N LEU A 368 7.28 -0.94 13.40
CA LEU A 368 7.07 -1.52 14.71
C LEU A 368 6.78 -3.03 14.64
N PRO A 369 6.94 -3.76 15.74
CA PRO A 369 6.63 -5.18 15.84
C PRO A 369 5.21 -5.51 15.35
N TYR A 370 5.09 -6.57 14.53
CA TYR A 370 3.81 -7.02 13.98
C TYR A 370 3.54 -8.52 14.21
N MET A 371 4.51 -9.26 14.75
CA MET A 371 4.37 -10.66 15.21
C MET A 371 4.79 -10.78 16.67
N ALA A 372 4.30 -11.78 17.38
CA ALA A 372 4.64 -11.98 18.80
C ALA A 372 6.14 -12.16 19.04
N ILE A 373 6.82 -12.89 18.14
CA ILE A 373 8.26 -13.14 18.27
C ILE A 373 9.07 -11.83 18.31
N HIS A 374 8.67 -10.80 17.57
CA HIS A 374 9.37 -9.50 17.62
C HIS A 374 9.29 -8.86 19.01
N TYR A 375 8.12 -8.93 19.66
CA TYR A 375 7.97 -8.44 21.05
C TYR A 375 8.78 -9.26 22.04
N ASP A 376 8.88 -10.58 21.82
CA ASP A 376 9.64 -11.47 22.71
C ASP A 376 11.14 -11.20 22.61
N LEU A 377 11.67 -10.99 21.40
CA LEU A 377 13.07 -10.63 21.19
C LEU A 377 13.44 -9.35 21.93
N PHE A 378 12.65 -8.30 21.84
CA PHE A 378 12.89 -7.06 22.59
C PHE A 378 12.63 -7.18 24.09
N THR A 379 11.91 -8.20 24.54
CA THR A 379 11.70 -8.46 25.96
C THR A 379 12.87 -9.25 26.54
N GLU A 380 13.38 -10.24 25.81
CA GLU A 380 14.49 -11.11 26.20
C GLU A 380 15.83 -10.34 26.18
N ALA A 381 16.04 -9.49 25.17
CA ALA A 381 17.22 -8.62 25.04
C ALA A 381 16.85 -7.15 25.22
N PRO A 382 16.69 -6.66 26.46
CA PRO A 382 16.28 -5.28 26.72
C PRO A 382 17.29 -4.22 26.29
N GLU A 383 18.53 -4.57 26.03
CA GLU A 383 19.58 -3.72 25.46
C GLU A 383 19.37 -3.45 23.96
N LEU A 384 18.71 -4.34 23.22
CA LEU A 384 18.37 -4.13 21.83
C LEU A 384 17.26 -3.08 21.71
N ARG A 385 17.57 -1.89 21.25
CA ARG A 385 16.60 -0.82 20.99
C ARG A 385 15.90 -1.01 19.66
N ARG A 386 16.65 -1.44 18.65
CA ARG A 386 16.23 -1.55 17.26
C ARG A 386 17.02 -2.62 16.50
N ILE A 387 16.36 -3.27 15.56
CA ILE A 387 16.97 -4.29 14.70
C ILE A 387 16.78 -3.94 13.23
N VAL A 388 17.74 -4.25 12.39
CA VAL A 388 17.53 -4.27 10.94
C VAL A 388 16.53 -5.37 10.61
N VAL A 389 15.55 -5.08 9.77
CA VAL A 389 14.63 -6.06 9.19
C VAL A 389 14.59 -5.86 7.69
N THR A 390 15.16 -6.80 6.95
CA THR A 390 15.17 -6.73 5.48
C THR A 390 14.78 -8.07 4.88
N SER A 391 14.14 -8.04 3.69
CA SER A 391 13.69 -9.27 3.02
C SER A 391 14.80 -10.31 2.90
N GLY A 392 14.49 -11.57 3.24
CA GLY A 392 15.39 -12.71 3.11
C GLY A 392 15.48 -13.17 1.65
N ASN A 393 16.37 -12.55 0.89
CA ASN A 393 16.64 -12.84 -0.50
C ASN A 393 18.04 -12.34 -0.88
N MET A 394 18.60 -12.90 -1.95
CA MET A 394 19.72 -12.26 -2.65
C MET A 394 19.23 -11.02 -3.39
N GLY A 395 20.08 -10.01 -3.56
CA GLY A 395 19.69 -8.73 -4.15
C GLY A 395 18.94 -8.87 -5.47
N GLY A 396 17.77 -8.25 -5.58
CA GLY A 396 16.94 -8.25 -6.78
C GLY A 396 16.05 -9.47 -6.98
N ARG A 397 16.14 -10.52 -6.15
CA ARG A 397 15.28 -11.72 -6.21
C ARG A 397 14.06 -11.60 -5.31
N PRO A 398 13.02 -12.46 -5.47
CA PRO A 398 11.87 -12.48 -4.58
C PRO A 398 12.25 -12.87 -3.16
N ILE A 399 11.42 -12.48 -2.20
CA ILE A 399 11.56 -12.94 -0.82
C ILE A 399 11.35 -14.45 -0.73
N VAL A 400 12.20 -15.15 0.02
CA VAL A 400 12.10 -16.60 0.23
C VAL A 400 10.92 -16.92 1.14
N ILE A 401 10.15 -17.98 0.81
CA ILE A 401 9.01 -18.46 1.61
C ILE A 401 9.12 -19.94 1.99
N ALA A 402 9.82 -20.76 1.19
CA ALA A 402 10.00 -22.18 1.44
C ALA A 402 11.17 -22.42 2.40
N ASP A 403 10.98 -23.37 3.34
CA ASP A 403 11.97 -23.64 4.37
C ASP A 403 13.23 -24.30 3.77
N GLU A 404 13.08 -25.22 2.81
CA GLU A 404 14.19 -25.83 2.11
C GLU A 404 15.04 -24.80 1.36
N GLU A 405 14.38 -23.86 0.64
CA GLU A 405 15.08 -22.78 -0.06
C GLU A 405 15.84 -21.88 0.94
N ALA A 406 15.25 -21.60 2.09
CA ALA A 406 15.89 -20.80 3.13
C ALA A 406 17.12 -21.49 3.71
N HIS A 407 17.06 -22.79 3.97
CA HIS A 407 18.20 -23.58 4.43
C HIS A 407 19.31 -23.63 3.38
N ASP A 408 18.99 -23.94 2.12
CA ASP A 408 19.96 -23.95 1.01
C ASP A 408 20.68 -22.60 0.84
N LEU A 409 19.93 -21.50 1.05
CA LEU A 409 20.46 -20.17 0.82
C LEU A 409 21.22 -19.59 2.01
N PHE A 410 20.82 -19.91 3.25
CA PHE A 410 21.25 -19.18 4.45
C PHE A 410 22.06 -20.00 5.45
N ASP A 411 21.91 -21.33 5.57
CA ASP A 411 22.58 -22.14 6.64
C ASP A 411 24.09 -21.90 6.78
N SER A 412 24.80 -21.71 5.66
CA SER A 412 26.24 -21.46 5.69
C SER A 412 26.63 -19.97 5.78
N LYS A 413 25.67 -19.05 5.87
CA LYS A 413 25.90 -17.61 5.72
C LYS A 413 25.42 -16.78 6.91
N VAL A 414 24.43 -17.29 7.66
CA VAL A 414 23.91 -16.64 8.87
C VAL A 414 24.17 -17.52 10.09
N ASP A 415 24.00 -16.97 11.29
CA ASP A 415 24.27 -17.70 12.53
C ASP A 415 23.13 -18.64 12.91
N SER A 416 21.90 -18.34 12.47
CA SER A 416 20.73 -19.23 12.65
C SER A 416 19.66 -18.96 11.60
N VAL A 417 18.97 -20.04 11.18
CA VAL A 417 17.76 -19.99 10.38
C VAL A 417 16.60 -20.40 11.27
N VAL A 418 15.56 -19.57 11.34
CA VAL A 418 14.36 -19.76 12.17
C VAL A 418 13.16 -19.92 11.29
N SER A 419 12.66 -21.12 11.17
CA SER A 419 11.52 -21.54 10.36
C SER A 419 10.29 -21.79 11.25
N TYR A 420 9.11 -21.92 10.63
CA TYR A 420 7.92 -22.47 11.27
C TYR A 420 7.13 -23.31 10.26
N ASN A 421 6.44 -24.33 10.77
CA ASN A 421 5.82 -25.40 9.98
C ASN A 421 4.47 -25.06 9.34
N ARG A 422 4.06 -23.79 9.26
CA ARG A 422 2.93 -23.33 8.44
C ARG A 422 3.44 -22.72 7.16
N ASP A 423 2.92 -23.14 6.02
CA ASP A 423 3.30 -22.59 4.73
C ASP A 423 2.83 -21.14 4.55
N ILE A 424 3.61 -20.38 3.79
CA ILE A 424 3.25 -19.08 3.25
C ILE A 424 2.79 -19.32 1.82
N TYR A 425 1.49 -19.10 1.56
CA TYR A 425 0.94 -19.31 0.22
C TYR A 425 1.18 -18.14 -0.72
N ASN A 426 0.93 -16.92 -0.22
CA ASN A 426 1.21 -15.69 -0.97
C ASN A 426 2.40 -14.97 -0.33
N ARG A 427 3.50 -14.85 -1.10
CA ARG A 427 4.67 -14.08 -0.64
C ARG A 427 4.40 -12.58 -0.66
N VAL A 428 4.75 -11.89 0.40
CA VAL A 428 4.48 -10.45 0.60
C VAL A 428 5.66 -9.80 1.31
N ASP A 429 6.31 -8.84 0.66
CA ASP A 429 7.31 -7.98 1.31
C ASP A 429 6.64 -6.87 2.14
N ASP A 430 7.39 -6.13 2.95
CA ASP A 430 6.85 -5.02 3.73
C ASP A 430 6.47 -3.82 2.84
N SER A 431 5.33 -3.21 3.13
CA SER A 431 4.93 -1.95 2.49
C SER A 431 5.77 -0.79 3.00
N VAL A 432 6.01 0.19 2.13
CA VAL A 432 6.71 1.44 2.47
C VAL A 432 5.77 2.59 2.23
N VAL A 433 5.62 3.47 3.22
CA VAL A 433 4.83 4.69 3.11
C VAL A 433 5.68 5.91 3.39
N GLN A 434 5.30 7.01 2.78
CA GLN A 434 5.90 8.32 2.99
C GLN A 434 4.80 9.36 3.19
N GLU A 435 4.99 10.22 4.17
CA GLU A 435 4.13 11.39 4.35
C GLU A 435 4.45 12.44 3.30
N TYR A 436 3.41 12.96 2.68
CA TYR A 436 3.48 14.09 1.77
C TYR A 436 2.17 14.90 1.87
N ASP A 437 2.29 16.19 2.18
CA ASP A 437 1.17 17.12 2.29
C ASP A 437 0.07 16.64 3.27
N GLY A 438 0.50 16.17 4.46
CA GLY A 438 -0.40 15.70 5.51
C GLY A 438 -1.05 14.34 5.26
N VAL A 439 -0.56 13.56 4.27
CA VAL A 439 -1.09 12.22 3.95
C VAL A 439 0.04 11.21 3.78
N CYS A 440 -0.01 10.11 4.53
CA CYS A 440 0.87 8.98 4.30
C CYS A 440 0.44 8.17 3.09
N ARG A 441 1.27 8.12 2.04
CA ARG A 441 1.03 7.42 0.78
C ARG A 441 1.94 6.21 0.63
N PRO A 442 1.42 5.06 0.16
CA PRO A 442 2.26 3.91 -0.12
C PRO A 442 3.09 4.16 -1.38
N ILE A 443 4.43 4.15 -1.23
CA ILE A 443 5.39 4.15 -2.34
C ILE A 443 5.80 2.73 -2.75
N ARG A 444 5.58 1.73 -1.86
CA ARG A 444 5.59 0.31 -2.14
C ARG A 444 4.39 -0.33 -1.47
N ARG A 445 3.50 -0.95 -2.26
CA ARG A 445 2.26 -1.54 -1.79
C ARG A 445 2.40 -3.05 -1.71
N SER A 446 2.36 -3.61 -0.50
CA SER A 446 2.53 -5.02 -0.23
C SER A 446 1.84 -5.42 1.09
N ARG A 447 2.51 -5.98 2.10
CA ARG A 447 1.92 -6.40 3.38
C ARG A 447 1.11 -5.27 4.05
N GLY A 448 -0.09 -5.60 4.53
CA GLY A 448 -1.00 -4.66 5.18
C GLY A 448 -1.84 -3.80 4.22
N TYR A 449 -1.55 -3.84 2.91
CA TYR A 449 -2.30 -3.10 1.87
C TYR A 449 -2.84 -4.02 0.77
N THR A 450 -2.04 -4.99 0.31
CA THR A 450 -2.50 -5.97 -0.69
C THR A 450 -3.29 -7.08 0.01
N PRO A 451 -4.44 -7.51 -0.54
CA PRO A 451 -5.01 -7.20 -1.85
C PRO A 451 -6.20 -6.23 -1.82
N GLU A 452 -6.20 -5.21 -0.96
CA GLU A 452 -7.30 -4.23 -0.95
C GLU A 452 -7.49 -3.62 -2.34
N PRO A 453 -8.71 -3.55 -2.87
CA PRO A 453 -8.96 -2.97 -4.18
C PRO A 453 -8.88 -1.44 -4.17
N LEU A 454 -8.57 -0.89 -5.32
CA LEU A 454 -8.79 0.51 -5.66
C LEU A 454 -10.12 0.62 -6.38
N ARG A 455 -11.01 1.51 -5.93
CA ARG A 455 -12.27 1.76 -6.64
C ARG A 455 -12.04 2.61 -7.89
N ASN A 456 -12.69 2.23 -8.97
CA ASN A 456 -12.74 3.01 -10.18
C ASN A 456 -14.21 3.40 -10.50
N VAL A 457 -14.39 4.50 -11.22
CA VAL A 457 -15.71 4.97 -11.66
C VAL A 457 -16.22 4.26 -12.92
N GLN A 458 -15.41 3.42 -13.54
CA GLN A 458 -15.72 2.67 -14.76
C GLN A 458 -15.54 1.17 -14.53
N ALA A 459 -16.33 0.37 -15.22
CA ALA A 459 -16.20 -1.07 -15.19
C ALA A 459 -14.85 -1.51 -15.77
N THR A 460 -14.16 -2.39 -15.04
CA THR A 460 -12.84 -2.95 -15.40
C THR A 460 -12.88 -4.46 -15.58
N GLU A 461 -14.06 -5.07 -15.58
CA GLU A 461 -14.26 -6.52 -15.59
C GLU A 461 -13.50 -7.22 -16.71
N GLY A 462 -12.63 -8.16 -16.32
CA GLY A 462 -11.86 -8.99 -17.24
C GLY A 462 -10.59 -8.33 -17.79
N ILE A 463 -10.19 -7.17 -17.28
CA ILE A 463 -8.93 -6.53 -17.69
C ILE A 463 -7.78 -7.09 -16.84
N LEU A 464 -6.76 -7.64 -17.51
CA LEU A 464 -5.46 -7.98 -16.92
C LEU A 464 -4.43 -6.96 -17.39
N ALA A 465 -3.94 -6.12 -16.49
CA ALA A 465 -2.83 -5.21 -16.75
C ALA A 465 -1.52 -5.79 -16.17
N VAL A 466 -0.53 -6.00 -17.04
CA VAL A 466 0.73 -6.68 -16.67
C VAL A 466 1.83 -5.73 -16.18
N GLY A 467 1.60 -4.41 -16.27
CA GLY A 467 2.56 -3.40 -15.81
C GLY A 467 3.78 -3.25 -16.70
N ALA A 468 4.83 -2.67 -16.14
CA ALA A 468 6.12 -2.43 -16.80
C ALA A 468 7.22 -3.32 -16.17
N GLU A 469 8.47 -3.16 -16.62
CA GLU A 469 9.62 -4.00 -16.23
C GLU A 469 10.12 -3.73 -14.81
N GLN A 470 10.21 -2.45 -14.44
CA GLN A 470 10.82 -2.01 -13.19
C GLN A 470 9.76 -1.74 -12.12
N VAL A 471 10.06 -2.12 -10.87
CA VAL A 471 9.11 -1.97 -9.74
C VAL A 471 7.74 -2.56 -10.08
N SER A 472 7.78 -3.69 -10.78
CA SER A 472 6.60 -4.30 -11.39
C SER A 472 5.55 -4.71 -10.36
N CYS A 473 4.32 -4.55 -10.73
CA CYS A 473 3.14 -5.19 -10.18
C CYS A 473 2.12 -5.36 -11.31
N PHE A 474 1.18 -6.26 -11.13
CA PHE A 474 0.06 -6.43 -12.06
C PHE A 474 -1.23 -5.90 -11.45
N ALA A 475 -2.26 -5.74 -12.25
CA ALA A 475 -3.61 -5.45 -11.79
C ALA A 475 -4.65 -6.29 -12.52
N ILE A 476 -5.68 -6.72 -11.80
CA ILE A 476 -6.86 -7.35 -12.37
C ILE A 476 -8.09 -6.49 -12.12
N GLY A 477 -8.94 -6.36 -13.13
CA GLY A 477 -10.18 -5.62 -13.06
C GLY A 477 -11.37 -6.53 -12.78
N LYS A 478 -12.10 -6.25 -11.71
CA LYS A 478 -13.30 -6.98 -11.33
C LYS A 478 -14.43 -6.00 -11.06
N LYS A 479 -15.45 -5.95 -11.95
CA LYS A 479 -16.50 -4.92 -11.93
C LYS A 479 -15.89 -3.51 -11.94
N GLU A 480 -16.11 -2.74 -10.89
CA GLU A 480 -15.55 -1.40 -10.66
C GLU A 480 -14.27 -1.41 -9.81
N ASP A 481 -13.88 -2.58 -9.29
CA ASP A 481 -12.69 -2.72 -8.45
C ASP A 481 -11.45 -3.05 -9.30
N ILE A 482 -10.35 -2.36 -9.01
CA ILE A 482 -9.01 -2.67 -9.50
C ILE A 482 -8.23 -3.34 -8.37
N LEU A 483 -7.92 -4.61 -8.52
CA LEU A 483 -7.14 -5.39 -7.57
C LEU A 483 -5.68 -5.33 -7.99
N LEU A 484 -4.91 -4.50 -7.30
CA LEU A 484 -3.48 -4.34 -7.54
C LEU A 484 -2.73 -5.45 -6.80
N GLY A 485 -1.90 -6.20 -7.52
CA GLY A 485 -1.02 -7.21 -6.96
C GLY A 485 0.01 -6.63 -5.98
N GLN A 486 0.67 -7.50 -5.24
CA GLN A 486 1.81 -7.10 -4.41
C GLN A 486 3.00 -6.67 -5.27
N HIS A 487 3.92 -5.94 -4.65
CA HIS A 487 5.17 -5.56 -5.28
C HIS A 487 5.99 -6.81 -5.68
N ILE A 488 6.28 -6.96 -6.96
CA ILE A 488 7.09 -8.06 -7.52
C ILE A 488 8.57 -7.66 -7.55
N GLY A 489 8.87 -6.45 -7.98
CA GLY A 489 10.22 -5.95 -8.18
C GLY A 489 10.59 -5.83 -9.67
N GLU A 490 11.87 -6.01 -10.00
CA GLU A 490 12.35 -5.95 -11.39
C GLU A 490 12.20 -7.31 -12.06
N LEU A 491 11.56 -7.37 -13.23
CA LEU A 491 11.37 -8.61 -14.00
C LEU A 491 12.60 -9.05 -14.80
N SER A 492 13.78 -8.55 -14.43
CA SER A 492 15.06 -8.80 -15.11
C SER A 492 15.66 -10.19 -14.84
N CYS A 493 15.07 -11.00 -13.96
CA CYS A 493 15.52 -12.36 -13.67
C CYS A 493 14.37 -13.37 -13.69
N ARG A 494 14.72 -14.64 -13.90
CA ARG A 494 13.77 -15.74 -14.02
C ARG A 494 12.92 -15.91 -12.75
N GLU A 495 13.51 -15.74 -11.58
CA GLU A 495 12.85 -15.92 -10.30
C GLU A 495 11.74 -14.87 -10.09
N ASN A 496 11.97 -13.62 -10.48
CA ASN A 496 10.95 -12.58 -10.42
C ASN A 496 9.84 -12.81 -11.45
N LEU A 497 10.17 -13.31 -12.65
CA LEU A 497 9.16 -13.67 -13.64
C LEU A 497 8.29 -14.84 -13.14
N SER A 498 8.90 -15.86 -12.53
CA SER A 498 8.16 -16.97 -11.91
C SER A 498 7.26 -16.48 -10.78
N PHE A 499 7.73 -15.57 -9.94
CA PHE A 499 6.93 -14.96 -8.89
C PHE A 499 5.77 -14.11 -9.44
N PHE A 500 5.98 -13.42 -10.56
CA PHE A 500 4.95 -12.68 -11.27
C PHE A 500 3.85 -13.61 -11.79
N GLU A 501 4.22 -14.70 -12.46
CA GLU A 501 3.31 -15.72 -12.97
C GLU A 501 2.52 -16.41 -11.84
N GLU A 502 3.19 -16.80 -10.77
CA GLU A 502 2.61 -17.38 -9.56
C GLU A 502 1.56 -16.43 -8.98
N SER A 503 1.91 -15.14 -8.80
CA SER A 503 1.04 -14.14 -8.21
C SER A 503 -0.23 -13.90 -9.05
N ILE A 504 -0.12 -13.79 -10.37
CA ILE A 504 -1.28 -13.67 -11.27
C ILE A 504 -2.16 -14.91 -11.16
N SER A 505 -1.57 -16.10 -11.12
CA SER A 505 -2.31 -17.36 -10.98
C SER A 505 -3.08 -17.42 -9.65
N HIS A 506 -2.43 -17.03 -8.55
CA HIS A 506 -3.06 -16.99 -7.22
C HIS A 506 -4.20 -15.98 -7.18
N PHE A 507 -4.01 -14.76 -7.68
CA PHE A 507 -5.07 -13.75 -7.78
C PHE A 507 -6.23 -14.23 -8.66
N SER A 508 -5.93 -14.81 -9.83
CA SER A 508 -6.97 -15.33 -10.72
C SER A 508 -7.83 -16.40 -10.05
N ARG A 509 -7.20 -17.34 -9.32
CA ARG A 509 -7.90 -18.38 -8.55
C ARG A 509 -8.70 -17.79 -7.39
N MET A 510 -8.08 -16.89 -6.63
CA MET A 510 -8.64 -16.28 -5.43
C MET A 510 -9.86 -15.41 -5.75
N PHE A 511 -9.76 -14.60 -6.80
CA PHE A 511 -10.81 -13.68 -7.23
C PHE A 511 -11.67 -14.23 -8.38
N ARG A 512 -11.55 -15.52 -8.73
CA ARG A 512 -12.28 -16.14 -9.86
C ARG A 512 -12.20 -15.27 -11.09
N PHE A 513 -10.99 -14.78 -11.37
CA PHE A 513 -10.75 -13.85 -12.46
C PHE A 513 -10.36 -14.62 -13.73
N GLU A 514 -11.04 -14.28 -14.83
CA GLU A 514 -10.66 -14.73 -16.14
C GLU A 514 -10.42 -13.52 -17.05
N PRO A 515 -9.23 -13.38 -17.64
CA PRO A 515 -8.94 -12.25 -18.48
C PRO A 515 -9.75 -12.31 -19.79
N ARG A 516 -10.36 -11.18 -20.15
CA ARG A 516 -11.02 -10.93 -21.43
C ARG A 516 -10.17 -10.09 -22.35
N CYS A 517 -9.20 -9.38 -21.81
CA CYS A 517 -8.15 -8.69 -22.54
C CYS A 517 -6.92 -8.52 -21.66
N VAL A 518 -5.78 -8.31 -22.30
CA VAL A 518 -4.50 -8.01 -21.64
C VAL A 518 -4.09 -6.59 -22.00
N VAL A 519 -3.61 -5.83 -21.02
CA VAL A 519 -3.06 -4.49 -21.19
C VAL A 519 -1.56 -4.53 -20.86
N CYS A 520 -0.73 -4.11 -21.81
CA CYS A 520 0.72 -4.07 -21.72
C CYS A 520 1.25 -2.64 -21.86
N ASP A 521 2.49 -2.42 -21.39
CA ASP A 521 3.23 -1.22 -21.73
C ASP A 521 3.53 -1.16 -23.25
N LEU A 522 3.73 0.05 -23.77
CA LEU A 522 4.08 0.26 -25.17
C LEU A 522 5.45 -0.30 -25.52
N HIS A 523 6.36 -0.43 -24.54
CA HIS A 523 7.71 -0.94 -24.74
C HIS A 523 7.72 -2.39 -25.27
N PRO A 524 8.33 -2.65 -26.45
CA PRO A 524 8.22 -3.95 -27.10
C PRO A 524 9.02 -5.07 -26.41
N ASP A 525 10.13 -4.70 -25.74
CA ASP A 525 11.11 -5.66 -25.22
C ASP A 525 10.97 -5.95 -23.71
N TYR A 526 9.92 -5.41 -23.04
CA TYR A 526 9.67 -5.75 -21.65
C TYR A 526 9.21 -7.20 -21.49
N PHE A 527 9.75 -7.90 -20.49
CA PHE A 527 9.31 -9.26 -20.16
C PHE A 527 7.82 -9.30 -19.81
N ALA A 528 7.30 -8.28 -19.12
CA ALA A 528 5.87 -8.14 -18.84
C ALA A 528 5.06 -8.08 -20.14
N THR A 529 5.50 -7.30 -21.13
CA THR A 529 4.84 -7.18 -22.44
C THR A 529 4.86 -8.53 -23.18
N ALA A 530 6.03 -9.15 -23.30
CA ALA A 530 6.17 -10.46 -23.97
C ALA A 530 5.31 -11.55 -23.30
N TRP A 531 5.27 -11.56 -21.97
CA TRP A 531 4.43 -12.47 -21.21
C TRP A 531 2.93 -12.20 -21.45
N GLY A 532 2.52 -10.93 -21.41
CA GLY A 532 1.15 -10.52 -21.66
C GLY A 532 0.65 -10.89 -23.04
N GLU A 533 1.46 -10.70 -24.08
CA GLU A 533 1.17 -11.10 -25.45
C GLU A 533 1.02 -12.60 -25.60
N ARG A 534 1.94 -13.40 -25.01
CA ARG A 534 1.83 -14.84 -24.98
C ARG A 534 0.55 -15.30 -24.27
N CYS A 535 0.27 -14.75 -23.10
CA CYS A 535 -0.95 -15.03 -22.32
C CYS A 535 -2.22 -14.76 -23.12
N ALA A 536 -2.26 -13.65 -23.85
CA ALA A 536 -3.41 -13.28 -24.68
C ALA A 536 -3.55 -14.20 -25.90
N ALA A 537 -2.44 -14.53 -26.56
CA ALA A 537 -2.43 -15.45 -27.71
C ALA A 537 -2.93 -16.85 -27.33
N GLU A 538 -2.49 -17.40 -26.21
CA GLU A 538 -2.92 -18.70 -25.69
C GLU A 538 -4.43 -18.75 -25.38
N ARG A 539 -5.01 -17.60 -24.96
CA ARG A 539 -6.42 -17.48 -24.60
C ARG A 539 -7.32 -16.92 -25.71
N HIS A 540 -6.72 -16.57 -26.85
CA HIS A 540 -7.43 -15.93 -27.99
C HIS A 540 -8.18 -14.64 -27.60
N ILE A 541 -7.56 -13.81 -26.74
CA ILE A 541 -8.13 -12.53 -26.29
C ILE A 541 -7.29 -11.35 -26.80
N PRO A 542 -7.87 -10.13 -26.91
CA PRO A 542 -7.16 -8.97 -27.41
C PRO A 542 -6.08 -8.47 -26.46
N VAL A 543 -5.02 -7.86 -27.05
CA VAL A 543 -3.97 -7.13 -26.34
C VAL A 543 -4.12 -5.63 -26.66
N TYR A 544 -4.00 -4.81 -25.62
CA TYR A 544 -3.94 -3.35 -25.76
C TYR A 544 -2.59 -2.87 -25.23
N ARG A 545 -1.90 -2.05 -26.02
CA ARG A 545 -0.67 -1.40 -25.61
C ARG A 545 -0.96 0.04 -25.19
N VAL A 546 -0.43 0.45 -24.05
CA VAL A 546 -0.67 1.77 -23.44
C VAL A 546 0.66 2.51 -23.33
N GLN A 547 0.66 3.78 -23.72
CA GLN A 547 1.80 4.65 -23.57
C GLN A 547 2.11 4.88 -22.07
N HIS A 548 3.37 4.75 -21.68
CA HIS A 548 3.84 4.74 -20.31
C HIS A 548 3.38 5.94 -19.47
N HIS A 549 3.61 7.16 -19.98
CA HIS A 549 3.26 8.39 -19.26
C HIS A 549 1.76 8.69 -19.26
N HIS A 550 1.03 8.23 -20.28
CA HIS A 550 -0.43 8.24 -20.24
C HIS A 550 -0.96 7.33 -19.14
N ALA A 551 -0.34 6.14 -18.94
CA ALA A 551 -0.70 5.25 -17.84
C ALA A 551 -0.46 5.90 -16.46
N HIS A 552 0.67 6.61 -16.27
CA HIS A 552 0.92 7.39 -15.05
C HIS A 552 -0.15 8.45 -14.80
N ALA A 553 -0.50 9.23 -15.83
CA ALA A 553 -1.53 10.25 -15.70
C ALA A 553 -2.91 9.68 -15.37
N VAL A 554 -3.32 8.61 -16.06
CA VAL A 554 -4.61 7.95 -15.85
C VAL A 554 -4.68 7.27 -14.47
N ALA A 555 -3.58 6.75 -13.95
CA ALA A 555 -3.53 6.19 -12.59
C ALA A 555 -3.91 7.26 -11.54
N VAL A 556 -3.35 8.47 -11.65
CA VAL A 556 -3.71 9.60 -10.78
C VAL A 556 -5.17 10.04 -11.01
N MET A 557 -5.60 10.11 -12.28
CA MET A 557 -7.00 10.44 -12.58
C MET A 557 -7.98 9.43 -11.96
N ALA A 558 -7.61 8.16 -11.94
CA ALA A 558 -8.44 7.10 -11.35
C ALA A 558 -8.48 7.23 -9.82
N GLU A 559 -7.33 7.45 -9.16
CA GLU A 559 -7.22 7.62 -7.71
C GLU A 559 -8.08 8.78 -7.19
N TYR A 560 -8.06 9.92 -7.91
CA TYR A 560 -8.82 11.12 -7.55
C TYR A 560 -10.19 11.24 -8.25
N ALA A 561 -10.65 10.18 -8.91
CA ALA A 561 -11.92 10.14 -9.65
C ALA A 561 -12.09 11.31 -10.65
N LEU A 562 -11.00 11.78 -11.25
CA LEU A 562 -11.01 12.88 -12.20
C LEU A 562 -11.64 12.43 -13.52
N THR A 563 -12.47 13.28 -14.09
CA THR A 563 -13.14 13.10 -15.38
C THR A 563 -12.83 14.28 -16.31
N GLY A 564 -12.91 14.04 -17.62
CA GLY A 564 -12.57 15.05 -18.63
C GLY A 564 -11.07 15.19 -18.87
N ASP A 565 -10.67 16.25 -19.55
CA ASP A 565 -9.28 16.52 -19.90
C ASP A 565 -8.52 17.17 -18.75
N VAL A 566 -7.29 16.73 -18.56
CA VAL A 566 -6.35 17.28 -17.57
C VAL A 566 -5.01 17.61 -18.24
N LEU A 567 -4.23 18.48 -17.59
CA LEU A 567 -2.79 18.62 -17.85
C LEU A 567 -2.04 17.74 -16.85
N ALA A 568 -1.29 16.79 -17.34
CA ALA A 568 -0.46 15.91 -16.52
C ALA A 568 1.01 16.20 -16.79
N LEU A 569 1.75 16.53 -15.73
CA LEU A 569 3.20 16.61 -15.73
C LEU A 569 3.75 15.26 -15.25
N CYS A 570 4.36 14.51 -16.15
CA CYS A 570 4.95 13.22 -15.87
C CYS A 570 6.48 13.37 -15.79
N LEU A 571 7.04 13.19 -14.61
CA LEU A 571 8.48 13.27 -14.34
C LEU A 571 8.99 11.88 -13.96
N ASP A 572 9.69 11.25 -14.89
CA ASP A 572 10.22 9.89 -14.76
C ASP A 572 11.68 9.83 -15.24
N GLY A 573 12.31 8.69 -15.02
CA GLY A 573 13.63 8.41 -15.56
C GLY A 573 13.60 7.79 -16.95
N THR A 574 12.58 6.96 -17.24
CA THR A 574 12.55 6.13 -18.45
C THR A 574 11.15 5.63 -18.74
N GLY A 575 10.60 5.98 -19.88
CA GLY A 575 9.39 5.39 -20.47
C GLY A 575 9.51 5.38 -22.00
N TYR A 576 8.87 4.44 -22.68
CA TYR A 576 8.94 4.34 -24.13
C TYR A 576 8.02 5.37 -24.79
N GLY A 577 8.59 6.22 -25.67
CA GLY A 577 7.87 7.27 -26.38
C GLY A 577 7.31 6.80 -27.73
N ASP A 578 6.29 7.50 -28.23
CA ASP A 578 5.70 7.25 -29.56
C ASP A 578 6.68 7.49 -30.71
N ASP A 579 7.70 8.29 -30.46
CA ASP A 579 8.77 8.62 -31.40
C ASP A 579 9.97 7.66 -31.29
N CYS A 580 9.79 6.55 -30.59
CA CYS A 580 10.85 5.56 -30.33
C CYS A 580 12.04 6.13 -29.54
N THR A 581 11.84 7.23 -28.82
CA THR A 581 12.84 7.81 -27.89
C THR A 581 12.46 7.46 -26.45
N ILE A 582 13.35 7.76 -25.51
CA ILE A 582 13.12 7.56 -24.08
C ILE A 582 12.50 8.86 -23.52
N TRP A 583 11.23 8.77 -23.13
CA TRP A 583 10.51 9.85 -22.46
C TRP A 583 10.70 9.82 -20.95
N GLY A 584 10.35 10.92 -20.26
CA GLY A 584 10.36 10.99 -18.80
C GLY A 584 10.40 12.40 -18.21
N GLY A 585 10.22 13.42 -19.04
CA GLY A 585 10.02 14.81 -18.61
C GLY A 585 8.97 15.43 -19.50
N GLU A 586 7.68 15.07 -19.29
CA GLU A 586 6.62 15.26 -20.27
C GLU A 586 5.45 16.05 -19.68
N LEU A 587 4.98 17.03 -20.39
CA LEU A 587 3.70 17.67 -20.14
C LEU A 587 2.71 17.18 -21.21
N ILE A 588 1.70 16.46 -20.78
CA ILE A 588 0.67 15.92 -21.67
C ILE A 588 -0.72 16.49 -21.31
N ARG A 589 -1.53 16.77 -22.32
CA ARG A 589 -2.98 16.91 -22.16
C ARG A 589 -3.56 15.52 -22.35
N CYS A 590 -4.34 15.04 -21.42
CA CYS A 590 -4.95 13.73 -21.54
C CYS A 590 -6.36 13.66 -20.94
N SER A 591 -7.14 12.75 -21.48
CA SER A 591 -8.31 12.14 -20.86
C SER A 591 -7.95 10.72 -20.42
N ARG A 592 -8.92 9.94 -19.99
CA ARG A 592 -8.69 8.52 -19.65
C ARG A 592 -8.41 7.63 -20.87
N THR A 593 -8.74 8.10 -22.08
CA THR A 593 -8.63 7.32 -23.34
C THR A 593 -7.67 7.90 -24.36
N GLU A 594 -7.36 9.18 -24.26
CA GLU A 594 -6.57 9.89 -25.24
C GLU A 594 -5.55 10.80 -24.58
N TYR A 595 -4.43 11.02 -25.23
CA TYR A 595 -3.42 11.96 -24.79
C TYR A 595 -2.78 12.68 -25.96
N ARG A 596 -2.20 13.84 -25.66
CA ARG A 596 -1.38 14.63 -26.58
C ARG A 596 -0.20 15.24 -25.82
N ARG A 597 1.01 14.97 -26.28
CA ARG A 597 2.23 15.60 -25.78
C ARG A 597 2.23 17.09 -26.13
N LEU A 598 2.40 17.98 -25.17
CA LEU A 598 2.41 19.43 -25.34
C LEU A 598 3.81 20.00 -25.26
N SER A 599 4.57 19.58 -24.28
CA SER A 599 5.93 20.03 -24.01
C SER A 599 6.76 18.91 -23.40
N HIS A 600 8.05 18.97 -23.54
CA HIS A 600 8.95 17.97 -22.97
C HIS A 600 10.33 18.60 -22.65
N HIS A 601 11.12 17.88 -21.84
CA HIS A 601 12.52 18.17 -21.61
C HIS A 601 13.35 18.18 -22.89
N LEU A 602 14.49 18.90 -22.83
CA LEU A 602 15.54 18.76 -23.82
C LEU A 602 15.93 17.28 -23.98
N TYR A 603 16.01 16.83 -25.22
CA TYR A 603 16.55 15.49 -25.47
C TYR A 603 18.07 15.49 -25.24
N LEU A 604 18.50 14.60 -24.35
CA LEU A 604 19.90 14.33 -24.06
C LEU A 604 20.29 12.95 -24.62
N PRO A 605 21.41 12.84 -25.32
CA PRO A 605 21.99 11.54 -25.68
C PRO A 605 22.30 10.73 -24.41
N MET A 606 22.00 9.44 -24.38
CA MET A 606 22.38 8.54 -23.31
C MET A 606 23.57 7.65 -23.76
N PRO A 607 24.82 8.07 -23.51
CA PRO A 607 25.99 7.37 -24.05
C PRO A 607 26.18 6.02 -23.36
N GLY A 608 25.96 4.94 -24.15
CA GLY A 608 25.94 3.57 -23.69
C GLY A 608 24.56 3.03 -23.31
N GLY A 609 23.46 3.76 -23.59
CA GLY A 609 22.11 3.35 -23.23
C GLY A 609 21.94 3.22 -21.73
N ASP A 610 21.50 2.07 -21.22
CA ASP A 610 21.23 1.80 -19.79
C ASP A 610 22.44 2.03 -18.87
N ILE A 611 23.66 1.93 -19.40
CA ILE A 611 24.89 2.22 -18.65
C ILE A 611 24.87 3.70 -18.20
N ALA A 612 24.35 4.64 -19.03
CA ALA A 612 24.26 6.04 -18.65
C ALA A 612 23.34 6.29 -17.45
N ALA A 613 22.34 5.44 -17.24
CA ALA A 613 21.51 5.48 -16.04
C ALA A 613 22.22 4.92 -14.77
N ARG A 614 23.21 4.04 -14.96
CA ARG A 614 24.04 3.49 -13.86
C ARG A 614 25.27 4.35 -13.58
N GLU A 615 25.70 5.15 -14.56
CA GLU A 615 26.87 6.01 -14.50
C GLU A 615 26.48 7.49 -14.74
N PRO A 616 25.90 8.19 -13.73
CA PRO A 616 25.49 9.60 -13.77
C PRO A 616 26.51 10.54 -14.42
N TRP A 617 27.82 10.29 -14.26
CA TRP A 617 28.87 11.08 -14.88
C TRP A 617 28.75 11.11 -16.41
N ARG A 618 28.23 10.07 -17.05
CA ARG A 618 27.99 10.06 -18.51
C ARG A 618 26.92 11.06 -18.90
N MET A 619 25.88 11.17 -18.05
CA MET A 619 24.81 12.15 -18.27
C MET A 619 25.30 13.59 -18.04
N ALA A 620 26.24 13.80 -17.10
CA ALA A 620 26.88 15.08 -16.90
C ALA A 620 27.68 15.53 -18.17
N VAL A 621 28.48 14.62 -18.75
CA VAL A 621 29.16 14.84 -20.02
C VAL A 621 28.15 15.10 -21.14
N SER A 622 27.09 14.29 -21.23
CA SER A 622 26.05 14.47 -22.26
C SER A 622 25.35 15.82 -22.15
N LEU A 623 24.97 16.23 -20.95
CA LEU A 623 24.34 17.52 -20.72
C LEU A 623 25.25 18.70 -21.17
N LEU A 624 26.49 18.69 -20.70
CA LEU A 624 27.45 19.76 -21.05
C LEU A 624 27.80 19.77 -22.56
N TYR A 625 27.98 18.57 -23.15
CA TYR A 625 28.27 18.47 -24.60
C TYR A 625 27.08 18.94 -25.44
N SER A 626 25.86 18.62 -25.04
CA SER A 626 24.65 19.07 -25.75
C SER A 626 24.45 20.58 -25.72
N LEU A 627 24.88 21.24 -24.64
CA LEU A 627 24.73 22.69 -24.47
C LEU A 627 25.93 23.50 -25.07
N TYR A 628 27.14 22.97 -25.00
CA TYR A 628 28.36 23.73 -25.30
C TYR A 628 29.26 23.12 -26.39
N GLY A 629 28.90 21.91 -26.87
CA GLY A 629 29.70 21.17 -27.83
C GLY A 629 31.07 20.75 -27.28
N GLU A 630 32.10 20.76 -28.14
CA GLU A 630 33.47 20.35 -27.77
C GLU A 630 34.12 21.30 -26.75
N ASN A 631 33.66 22.56 -26.65
CA ASN A 631 34.16 23.56 -25.71
C ASN A 631 33.41 23.57 -24.38
N MET A 632 32.83 22.45 -23.97
CA MET A 632 32.08 22.34 -22.73
C MET A 632 32.90 22.70 -21.49
N PRO A 633 32.35 23.52 -20.57
CA PRO A 633 33.04 23.89 -19.34
C PRO A 633 33.03 22.70 -18.37
N LEU A 634 34.19 22.12 -18.12
CA LEU A 634 34.36 20.98 -17.21
C LEU A 634 34.92 21.47 -15.87
N PRO A 635 34.23 21.25 -14.72
CA PRO A 635 34.81 21.56 -13.44
C PRO A 635 36.02 20.66 -13.14
N ASP A 636 37.10 21.24 -12.60
CA ASP A 636 38.36 20.53 -12.32
C ASP A 636 38.16 19.29 -11.42
N ASP A 637 37.29 19.41 -10.40
CA ASP A 637 36.96 18.30 -9.51
C ASP A 637 36.27 17.17 -10.27
N PHE A 638 35.37 17.50 -11.20
CA PHE A 638 34.68 16.49 -12.03
C PHE A 638 35.69 15.77 -12.94
N VAL A 639 36.61 16.48 -13.57
CA VAL A 639 37.66 15.86 -14.41
C VAL A 639 38.54 14.92 -13.59
N LYS A 640 38.94 15.35 -12.36
CA LYS A 640 39.75 14.52 -11.47
C LYS A 640 39.04 13.21 -11.07
N ARG A 641 37.73 13.26 -10.80
CA ARG A 641 36.95 12.10 -10.37
C ARG A 641 36.65 11.12 -11.52
N VAL A 642 36.31 11.63 -12.69
CA VAL A 642 35.87 10.82 -13.82
C VAL A 642 37.07 10.38 -14.71
N GLY A 643 38.03 11.25 -14.92
CA GLY A 643 39.17 11.03 -15.80
C GLY A 643 38.95 11.56 -17.21
N GLU A 644 39.95 12.31 -17.71
CA GLU A 644 39.89 13.01 -18.99
C GLU A 644 39.65 12.07 -20.19
N ASP A 645 40.28 10.91 -20.20
CA ASP A 645 40.12 9.92 -21.28
C ASP A 645 38.71 9.35 -21.38
N ARG A 646 38.07 9.10 -20.24
CA ARG A 646 36.68 8.66 -20.21
C ARG A 646 35.73 9.73 -20.74
N ILE A 647 35.95 11.01 -20.34
CA ILE A 647 35.19 12.16 -20.85
C ILE A 647 35.32 12.28 -22.34
N LYS A 648 36.57 12.24 -22.88
CA LYS A 648 36.84 12.27 -24.32
C LYS A 648 36.18 11.12 -25.08
N LEU A 649 36.21 9.91 -24.50
CA LEU A 649 35.56 8.77 -25.12
C LEU A 649 34.05 8.97 -25.24
N VAL A 650 33.39 9.38 -24.15
CA VAL A 650 31.93 9.61 -24.12
C VAL A 650 31.56 10.77 -25.07
N SER A 651 32.33 11.87 -25.11
CA SER A 651 32.10 12.95 -26.04
C SER A 651 32.16 12.51 -27.50
N ARG A 652 33.11 11.62 -27.85
CA ARG A 652 33.21 11.02 -29.20
C ARG A 652 32.02 10.09 -29.49
N MET A 653 31.51 9.35 -28.52
CA MET A 653 30.31 8.53 -28.70
C MET A 653 29.12 9.42 -29.05
N ILE A 654 28.94 10.54 -28.34
CA ILE A 654 27.85 11.49 -28.57
C ILE A 654 28.00 12.13 -29.96
N ALA A 655 29.19 12.67 -30.29
CA ALA A 655 29.47 13.28 -31.59
C ALA A 655 29.17 12.36 -32.77
N ARG A 656 29.49 11.08 -32.62
CA ARG A 656 29.32 10.04 -33.66
C ARG A 656 27.99 9.26 -33.55
N ARG A 657 27.14 9.60 -32.59
CA ARG A 657 25.86 8.91 -32.32
C ARG A 657 26.01 7.41 -32.14
N ILE A 658 27.08 6.94 -31.46
CA ILE A 658 27.36 5.53 -31.22
C ILE A 658 26.70 5.11 -29.91
N ASN A 659 25.69 4.27 -30.00
CA ASN A 659 24.91 3.76 -28.82
C ASN A 659 24.53 4.91 -27.87
N THR A 660 23.85 5.93 -28.41
CA THR A 660 23.43 7.13 -27.68
C THR A 660 21.96 7.42 -27.96
N PRO A 661 21.01 6.55 -27.50
CA PRO A 661 19.60 6.84 -27.64
C PRO A 661 19.26 8.17 -26.96
N LEU A 662 18.25 8.86 -27.50
CA LEU A 662 17.83 10.16 -26.98
C LEU A 662 16.84 9.98 -25.83
N SER A 663 16.97 10.77 -24.77
CA SER A 663 16.10 10.77 -23.63
C SER A 663 15.69 12.18 -23.22
N SER A 664 14.38 12.37 -22.97
CA SER A 664 13.82 13.52 -22.26
C SER A 664 13.59 13.25 -20.77
N GLY A 665 14.17 12.14 -20.22
CA GLY A 665 13.98 11.74 -18.85
C GLY A 665 14.43 12.77 -17.82
N ALA A 666 13.54 13.18 -16.92
CA ALA A 666 13.84 14.09 -15.81
C ALA A 666 14.96 13.52 -14.93
N GLY A 667 14.90 12.21 -14.62
CA GLY A 667 15.93 11.53 -13.85
C GLY A 667 17.33 11.67 -14.44
N ARG A 668 17.46 11.75 -15.78
CA ARG A 668 18.77 11.92 -16.47
C ARG A 668 19.38 13.28 -16.22
N LEU A 669 18.56 14.34 -16.12
CA LEU A 669 19.03 15.68 -15.76
C LEU A 669 19.49 15.70 -14.30
N PHE A 670 18.74 15.07 -13.40
CA PHE A 670 19.10 14.98 -11.98
C PHE A 670 20.38 14.16 -11.77
N ASP A 671 20.56 13.04 -12.49
CA ASP A 671 21.81 12.28 -12.52
C ASP A 671 23.00 13.17 -12.94
N ALA A 672 22.84 13.95 -14.02
CA ALA A 672 23.88 14.84 -14.51
C ALA A 672 24.28 15.88 -13.46
N VAL A 673 23.31 16.55 -12.83
CA VAL A 673 23.58 17.58 -11.82
C VAL A 673 24.18 16.97 -10.55
N ALA A 674 23.70 15.81 -10.10
CA ALA A 674 24.27 15.12 -8.95
C ALA A 674 25.76 14.79 -9.16
N SER A 675 26.12 14.35 -10.36
CA SER A 675 27.51 14.06 -10.71
C SER A 675 28.35 15.34 -10.83
N LEU A 676 27.84 16.40 -11.46
CA LEU A 676 28.56 17.69 -11.53
C LEU A 676 28.86 18.23 -10.14
N LEU A 677 27.95 18.10 -9.20
CA LEU A 677 28.12 18.49 -7.80
C LEU A 677 29.01 17.54 -6.99
N GLY A 678 29.45 16.41 -7.56
CA GLY A 678 30.25 15.41 -6.89
C GLY A 678 29.50 14.69 -5.75
N ILE A 679 28.19 14.54 -5.89
CA ILE A 679 27.33 13.82 -4.95
C ILE A 679 27.32 12.33 -5.26
N ALA A 680 27.17 11.95 -6.54
CA ALA A 680 27.25 10.56 -6.98
C ALA A 680 27.61 10.48 -8.48
N ASP A 681 28.69 9.75 -8.78
CA ASP A 681 29.12 9.46 -10.16
C ASP A 681 28.59 8.10 -10.65
N PHE A 682 28.13 7.25 -9.74
CA PHE A 682 27.61 5.89 -9.99
C PHE A 682 26.33 5.68 -9.19
N ASN A 683 25.33 5.06 -9.82
CA ASN A 683 24.11 4.57 -9.17
C ASN A 683 24.31 3.10 -8.80
N ARG A 684 24.57 2.81 -7.51
CA ARG A 684 24.73 1.45 -6.97
C ARG A 684 23.37 0.73 -6.82
N TYR A 685 22.29 1.51 -6.87
CA TYR A 685 20.90 1.08 -6.95
C TYR A 685 20.08 2.14 -7.69
N ARG A 686 18.85 1.81 -8.06
CA ARG A 686 17.98 2.67 -8.88
C ARG A 686 17.81 4.06 -8.26
N SER A 687 18.03 5.10 -9.05
CA SER A 687 17.83 6.52 -8.70
C SER A 687 18.64 7.00 -7.48
N GLU A 688 19.79 6.40 -7.17
CA GLU A 688 20.63 6.82 -6.03
C GLU A 688 21.06 8.29 -6.15
N ALA A 689 21.58 8.70 -7.31
CA ALA A 689 22.10 10.05 -7.52
C ALA A 689 21.00 11.13 -7.39
N PRO A 690 19.83 11.01 -8.04
CA PRO A 690 18.71 11.92 -7.82
C PRO A 690 18.26 12.02 -6.36
N GLN A 691 18.12 10.87 -5.69
CA GLN A 691 17.70 10.83 -4.28
C GLN A 691 18.73 11.49 -3.37
N LYS A 692 20.02 11.22 -3.56
CA LYS A 692 21.09 11.89 -2.80
C LYS A 692 21.16 13.39 -3.07
N LEU A 693 20.89 13.83 -4.31
CA LEU A 693 20.80 15.24 -4.65
C LEU A 693 19.68 15.95 -3.87
N GLU A 694 18.52 15.29 -3.72
CA GLU A 694 17.41 15.75 -2.89
C GLU A 694 17.83 15.84 -1.41
N GLN A 695 18.47 14.81 -0.88
CA GLN A 695 18.90 14.75 0.52
C GLN A 695 19.95 15.83 0.87
N VAL A 696 20.81 16.21 -0.06
CA VAL A 696 21.78 17.28 0.13
C VAL A 696 21.12 18.66 0.11
N ALA A 697 19.98 18.82 -0.58
CA ALA A 697 19.29 20.10 -0.68
C ALA A 697 18.78 20.59 0.69
N ASP A 698 19.03 21.86 1.01
CA ASP A 698 18.54 22.50 2.23
C ASP A 698 17.15 23.09 1.98
N ARG A 699 16.14 22.58 2.68
CA ARG A 699 14.74 23.01 2.53
C ARG A 699 14.47 24.48 2.89
N PHE A 700 15.35 25.09 3.69
CA PHE A 700 15.19 26.47 4.13
C PHE A 700 15.77 27.50 3.12
N ILE A 701 16.55 27.04 2.16
CA ILE A 701 17.09 27.91 1.11
C ILE A 701 16.04 28.09 0.02
N LEU A 702 15.55 29.33 -0.14
CA LEU A 702 14.47 29.69 -1.07
C LEU A 702 14.97 30.25 -2.42
N LYS A 703 16.25 30.13 -2.71
CA LYS A 703 16.88 30.66 -3.93
C LYS A 703 16.29 29.99 -5.17
N ILE A 704 15.95 30.82 -6.17
CA ILE A 704 15.57 30.42 -7.52
C ILE A 704 16.49 31.14 -8.49
N TYR A 705 17.10 30.41 -9.41
CA TYR A 705 17.88 30.98 -10.48
C TYR A 705 16.99 31.70 -11.50
N SER A 706 17.51 32.75 -12.12
CA SER A 706 16.81 33.40 -13.22
C SER A 706 16.79 32.51 -14.46
N PHE A 707 15.66 32.44 -15.13
CA PHE A 707 15.48 31.70 -16.38
C PHE A 707 14.54 32.46 -17.31
N ASP A 708 14.55 32.10 -18.60
CA ASP A 708 13.69 32.71 -19.60
C ASP A 708 12.24 32.25 -19.42
N LYS A 709 11.35 33.17 -19.04
CA LYS A 709 9.94 32.86 -18.87
C LYS A 709 9.19 32.65 -20.19
N ASP A 710 9.73 33.12 -21.31
CA ASP A 710 9.16 32.91 -22.64
C ASP A 710 9.54 31.54 -23.21
N ASN A 711 10.67 30.99 -22.81
CA ASN A 711 11.11 29.65 -23.10
C ASN A 711 11.53 28.91 -21.80
N PRO A 712 10.55 28.56 -20.91
CA PRO A 712 10.86 28.08 -19.55
C PRO A 712 11.57 26.73 -19.53
N LEU A 713 11.49 25.93 -20.59
CA LEU A 713 12.16 24.62 -20.68
C LEU A 713 13.54 24.67 -21.34
N ASP A 714 14.12 25.88 -21.53
CA ASP A 714 15.52 26.04 -21.87
C ASP A 714 16.40 25.88 -20.62
N PHE A 715 16.84 24.64 -20.37
CA PHE A 715 17.67 24.29 -19.22
C PHE A 715 19.09 24.86 -19.27
N SER A 716 19.50 25.49 -20.37
CA SER A 716 20.83 26.10 -20.48
C SER A 716 21.06 27.17 -19.39
N TRP A 717 20.03 27.96 -19.07
CA TRP A 717 20.07 28.95 -17.98
C TRP A 717 20.32 28.32 -16.62
N LEU A 718 19.61 27.24 -16.34
CA LEU A 718 19.73 26.49 -15.07
C LEU A 718 21.12 25.86 -14.91
N VAL A 719 21.60 25.18 -15.95
CA VAL A 719 22.92 24.55 -15.97
C VAL A 719 24.04 25.57 -15.84
N LYS A 720 23.94 26.70 -16.57
CA LYS A 720 24.91 27.81 -16.47
C LYS A 720 24.97 28.40 -15.06
N ALA A 721 23.81 28.54 -14.39
CA ALA A 721 23.75 29.06 -13.02
C ALA A 721 24.38 28.06 -12.02
N VAL A 722 24.10 26.76 -12.15
CA VAL A 722 24.72 25.71 -11.36
C VAL A 722 26.24 25.70 -11.50
N LEU A 723 26.77 25.74 -12.73
CA LEU A 723 28.20 25.78 -13.01
C LEU A 723 28.88 27.04 -12.44
N ASN A 724 28.23 28.21 -12.57
CA ASN A 724 28.75 29.47 -12.05
C ASN A 724 28.84 29.45 -10.51
N ASP A 725 27.81 28.93 -9.84
CA ASP A 725 27.82 28.81 -8.38
C ASP A 725 28.83 27.75 -7.89
N LEU A 726 28.98 26.64 -8.62
CA LEU A 726 29.99 25.64 -8.35
C LEU A 726 31.42 26.25 -8.47
N GLN A 727 31.67 27.03 -9.51
CA GLN A 727 32.94 27.73 -9.72
C GLN A 727 33.25 28.76 -8.62
N LYS A 728 32.21 29.42 -8.08
CA LYS A 728 32.31 30.34 -6.95
C LYS A 728 32.49 29.68 -5.60
N GLY A 729 32.43 28.36 -5.53
CA GLY A 729 32.52 27.60 -4.28
C GLY A 729 31.28 27.71 -3.39
N VAL A 730 30.11 28.00 -3.96
CA VAL A 730 28.83 27.99 -3.21
C VAL A 730 28.60 26.57 -2.64
N PRO A 731 28.10 26.46 -1.42
CA PRO A 731 27.83 25.16 -0.82
C PRO A 731 26.92 24.27 -1.70
N ARG A 732 27.24 22.97 -1.81
CA ARG A 732 26.48 22.01 -2.62
C ARG A 732 25.01 21.94 -2.22
N SER A 733 24.70 22.08 -0.92
CA SER A 733 23.34 22.11 -0.40
C SER A 733 22.52 23.29 -0.93
N GLU A 734 23.15 24.48 -1.04
CA GLU A 734 22.51 25.66 -1.61
C GLU A 734 22.26 25.52 -3.12
N ILE A 735 23.26 24.99 -3.85
CA ILE A 735 23.14 24.74 -5.29
C ILE A 735 22.04 23.71 -5.56
N ALA A 736 22.00 22.60 -4.79
CA ALA A 736 20.97 21.57 -4.92
C ALA A 736 19.58 22.13 -4.65
N SER A 737 19.42 22.97 -3.62
CA SER A 737 18.13 23.63 -3.29
C SER A 737 17.69 24.56 -4.42
N ALA A 738 18.61 25.43 -4.90
CA ALA A 738 18.32 26.36 -5.99
C ALA A 738 17.99 25.61 -7.29
N PHE A 739 18.66 24.50 -7.58
CA PHE A 739 18.37 23.63 -8.72
C PHE A 739 16.93 23.08 -8.64
N HIS A 740 16.55 22.41 -7.55
CA HIS A 740 15.21 21.83 -7.40
C HIS A 740 14.10 22.88 -7.52
N ARG A 741 14.26 24.02 -6.83
CA ARG A 741 13.27 25.10 -6.86
C ARG A 741 13.15 25.75 -8.23
N THR A 742 14.27 25.95 -8.90
CA THR A 742 14.27 26.53 -10.27
C THR A 742 13.61 25.56 -11.24
N TYR A 743 13.96 24.28 -11.17
CA TYR A 743 13.36 23.24 -11.98
C TYR A 743 11.84 23.17 -11.81
N ALA A 744 11.35 23.18 -10.57
CA ALA A 744 9.92 23.24 -10.29
C ALA A 744 9.27 24.54 -10.82
N ALA A 745 9.92 25.71 -10.66
CA ALA A 745 9.42 26.99 -11.15
C ALA A 745 9.32 27.04 -12.69
N MET A 746 10.31 26.48 -13.41
CA MET A 746 10.29 26.34 -14.86
C MET A 746 9.07 25.58 -15.35
N TRP A 747 8.79 24.42 -14.74
CA TRP A 747 7.62 23.62 -15.07
C TRP A 747 6.30 24.29 -14.67
N CYS A 748 6.23 25.00 -13.55
CA CYS A 748 5.04 25.75 -13.15
C CYS A 748 4.71 26.84 -14.19
N VAL A 749 5.72 27.55 -14.72
CA VAL A 749 5.52 28.55 -15.78
C VAL A 749 5.04 27.90 -17.08
N GLU A 750 5.60 26.75 -17.47
CA GLU A 750 5.17 26.04 -18.68
C GLU A 750 3.73 25.50 -18.51
N LEU A 751 3.42 24.88 -17.36
CA LEU A 751 2.05 24.45 -17.04
C LEU A 751 1.05 25.59 -17.15
N ALA A 752 1.35 26.75 -16.57
CA ALA A 752 0.47 27.93 -16.63
C ALA A 752 0.24 28.39 -18.07
N LYS A 753 1.30 28.44 -18.90
CA LYS A 753 1.19 28.76 -20.33
C LYS A 753 0.29 27.79 -21.07
N GLN A 754 0.50 26.50 -20.87
CA GLN A 754 -0.30 25.47 -21.54
C GLN A 754 -1.74 25.45 -21.02
N ALA A 755 -1.98 25.68 -19.74
CA ALA A 755 -3.33 25.81 -19.18
C ALA A 755 -4.14 26.91 -19.89
N VAL A 756 -3.54 28.07 -20.09
CA VAL A 756 -4.16 29.18 -20.84
C VAL A 756 -4.40 28.79 -22.30
N ARG A 757 -3.38 28.21 -22.98
CA ARG A 757 -3.49 27.80 -24.38
C ARG A 757 -4.54 26.72 -24.62
N GLN A 758 -4.63 25.75 -23.72
CA GLN A 758 -5.56 24.63 -23.82
C GLN A 758 -6.93 24.94 -23.19
N LYS A 759 -7.11 26.11 -22.57
CA LYS A 759 -8.33 26.52 -21.83
C LYS A 759 -8.72 25.50 -20.75
N LEU A 760 -7.74 24.96 -20.05
CA LEU A 760 -7.91 24.02 -18.97
C LEU A 760 -7.56 24.68 -17.63
N SER A 761 -8.35 24.38 -16.60
CA SER A 761 -8.11 24.82 -15.20
C SER A 761 -7.67 23.68 -14.28
N ARG A 762 -7.52 22.47 -14.84
CA ARG A 762 -7.13 21.26 -14.11
C ARG A 762 -5.96 20.57 -14.79
#